data_8a0ac65af69d2b5c66fd6a906541427f
#
_entry.id   8a0ac65af69d2b5c66fd6a906541427f
#
_cell.length_a   1.000
_cell.length_b   1.000
_cell.length_c   1.000
_cell.angle_alpha   90.00
_cell.angle_beta   90.00
_cell.angle_gamma   90.00
#
_symmetry.space_group_name_H-M   'P 1'
#
loop_
_entity.id
_entity.type
_entity.pdbx_description
1 polymer ?
#
loop_
_entity_poly.entity_id
_entity_poly.type
_entity_poly.pdbx_seq_one_letter_code
_entity_poly.pdbx_strand_id
1 'polypeptide(L)'
;MPSFSNTLEQSIHSALALANARNHELATLEHLLLALIDEPDAARVMQACSVDLDDLRKTLTTFIEDDLSTLVTDVEGSEAVPTAAFQRVIQRAAIHVQSSGRNEVTGANVLVAIFAERESNAAYFLQEQDMTRYDAVNFIAHGVAKDPAFGEARPVSGAPDLDDELGAPETEKEESALEKYCVDLNAKARKNEIDPLIGRSHEVERCIQVLCRRRKNNPLLVGDPGVGKTAIAEGLARKIVAGETPEVLSGATIFSLDMGALLAGTRYRGDFEERLKAVMTEMEDHPDAVLFIDEIHTVIGAGATSGGAMDASNLLKPALQGGKLRCMGSTTYKEFRQHFEKDRALSRRFQKIDVTEPSVEDAIKILRGLKPYFEEHHSIKYTSDAIKTAVELSSRYINDRKLPDKAIDVIDEAGAAQHLVAESKRRKTIGAKEIEAVVAKIARIPPKNVSKDDAEVLRDLEKSLKRVVFGQDPAIDALSSAIKLARAGLREPEKPIGNYLFAGPTGVGKTEVAKQLADTLGVELLRFDMSEYMEKHAVSRLIGAPPGYVGFDQGGMLTDGVDQNPHCVLLLDEMEKAHPDVYNILLQVMDHGKLTDHNGRTVDFRNVILIMTSNAGATELAKAAIGFGRDHREGEDTAAIERTFTPEFRNRLDATISFAPLPKDVILQVVEKFVLQLEAQLMDRNVTIELSKPAAEWLADKGYDVKMGARPLGRVIQEHIKKPLAEELLFGKLAKGGVVKVGVKKGELHLETLAPEQPRLSDKGDKPPLLTAD
;
A
#
# COMPACT_ATOMS: atom_id res chain seq x y z
N MET A 1 -23.90 9.94 0.43
CA MET A 1 -24.58 8.76 0.99
C MET A 1 -25.75 8.45 0.08
N PRO A 2 -26.05 7.19 -0.20
CA PRO A 2 -27.24 6.83 -0.96
C PRO A 2 -28.49 7.32 -0.20
N SER A 3 -29.51 7.76 -0.94
CA SER A 3 -30.81 8.14 -0.37
C SER A 3 -31.64 6.89 -0.02
N PHE A 4 -32.52 7.00 0.95
CA PHE A 4 -33.51 5.95 1.19
C PHE A 4 -34.68 6.10 0.24
N SER A 5 -35.31 4.99 -0.15
CA SER A 5 -36.55 5.04 -0.90
C SER A 5 -37.68 5.60 -0.02
N ASN A 6 -38.64 6.29 -0.62
CA ASN A 6 -39.79 6.84 0.12
C ASN A 6 -40.57 5.75 0.86
N THR A 7 -40.68 4.55 0.29
CA THR A 7 -41.33 3.39 0.92
C THR A 7 -40.58 2.90 2.14
N LEU A 8 -39.24 2.84 2.06
CA LEU A 8 -38.40 2.44 3.18
C LEU A 8 -38.41 3.48 4.33
N GLU A 9 -38.36 4.78 4.01
CA GLU A 9 -38.50 5.82 5.04
C GLU A 9 -39.81 5.70 5.79
N GLN A 10 -40.91 5.47 5.07
CA GLN A 10 -42.22 5.20 5.69
C GLN A 10 -42.21 3.96 6.57
N SER A 11 -41.56 2.89 6.16
CA SER A 11 -41.48 1.65 6.95
C SER A 11 -40.63 1.83 8.21
N ILE A 12 -39.54 2.61 8.15
CA ILE A 12 -38.75 2.94 9.34
C ILE A 12 -39.60 3.77 10.33
N HIS A 13 -40.32 4.77 9.83
CA HIS A 13 -41.24 5.56 10.67
C HIS A 13 -42.35 4.70 11.26
N SER A 14 -42.90 3.75 10.49
CA SER A 14 -43.94 2.82 10.95
C SER A 14 -43.40 1.90 12.06
N ALA A 15 -42.17 1.40 11.94
CA ALA A 15 -41.54 0.59 12.98
C ALA A 15 -41.37 1.35 14.30
N LEU A 16 -40.97 2.62 14.23
CA LEU A 16 -40.88 3.50 15.41
C LEU A 16 -42.27 3.81 15.99
N ALA A 17 -43.26 4.09 15.13
CA ALA A 17 -44.63 4.33 15.57
C ALA A 17 -45.26 3.09 16.22
N LEU A 18 -44.95 1.89 15.73
CA LEU A 18 -45.38 0.60 16.35
C LEU A 18 -44.78 0.43 17.74
N ALA A 19 -43.50 0.74 17.93
CA ALA A 19 -42.88 0.69 19.25
C ALA A 19 -43.49 1.73 20.20
N ASN A 20 -43.74 2.95 19.74
CA ASN A 20 -44.37 4.01 20.52
C ASN A 20 -45.82 3.65 20.89
N ALA A 21 -46.60 3.08 19.95
CA ALA A 21 -48.01 2.69 20.21
C ALA A 21 -48.13 1.61 21.29
N ARG A 22 -47.07 0.83 21.55
CA ARG A 22 -46.98 -0.19 22.59
C ARG A 22 -46.21 0.28 23.84
N ASN A 23 -45.86 1.57 23.92
CA ASN A 23 -45.06 2.17 24.98
C ASN A 23 -43.70 1.47 25.22
N HIS A 24 -43.08 0.95 24.16
CA HIS A 24 -41.75 0.37 24.25
C HIS A 24 -40.69 1.48 24.25
N GLU A 25 -39.70 1.41 25.14
CA GLU A 25 -38.57 2.34 25.21
C GLU A 25 -37.65 2.19 23.99
N LEU A 26 -37.55 0.96 23.42
CA LEU A 26 -36.67 0.62 22.35
C LEU A 26 -37.43 0.04 21.14
N ALA A 27 -37.11 0.53 19.94
CA ALA A 27 -37.53 -0.08 18.69
C ALA A 27 -36.49 -1.14 18.25
N THR A 28 -36.90 -2.40 18.18
CA THR A 28 -36.08 -3.56 17.89
C THR A 28 -36.14 -3.96 16.40
N LEU A 29 -35.35 -4.96 15.98
CA LEU A 29 -35.38 -5.51 14.63
C LEU A 29 -36.72 -6.19 14.29
N GLU A 30 -37.44 -6.70 15.28
CA GLU A 30 -38.75 -7.33 15.13
C GLU A 30 -39.81 -6.27 14.74
N HIS A 31 -39.75 -5.06 15.32
CA HIS A 31 -40.60 -3.94 14.88
C HIS A 31 -40.26 -3.53 13.44
N LEU A 32 -38.97 -3.51 13.07
CA LEU A 32 -38.53 -3.21 11.70
C LEU A 32 -39.03 -4.27 10.72
N LEU A 33 -38.87 -5.56 11.04
CA LEU A 33 -39.29 -6.65 10.18
C LEU A 33 -40.80 -6.64 9.99
N LEU A 34 -41.58 -6.37 11.05
CA LEU A 34 -43.04 -6.23 10.97
C LEU A 34 -43.46 -5.11 10.02
N ALA A 35 -42.77 -3.97 10.05
CA ALA A 35 -43.02 -2.86 9.13
C ALA A 35 -42.56 -3.18 7.70
N LEU A 36 -41.52 -4.00 7.50
CA LEU A 36 -41.03 -4.43 6.19
C LEU A 36 -41.99 -5.42 5.49
N ILE A 37 -42.87 -6.09 6.22
CA ILE A 37 -43.93 -6.95 5.62
C ILE A 37 -44.87 -6.11 4.72
N ASP A 38 -45.09 -4.84 5.06
CA ASP A 38 -45.93 -3.92 4.30
C ASP A 38 -45.15 -3.10 3.24
N GLU A 39 -43.83 -3.23 3.22
CA GLU A 39 -42.97 -2.53 2.25
C GLU A 39 -42.93 -3.32 0.94
N PRO A 40 -43.27 -2.67 -0.22
CA PRO A 40 -43.48 -3.40 -1.48
C PRO A 40 -42.28 -4.24 -1.95
N ASP A 41 -41.05 -3.73 -1.83
CA ASP A 41 -39.85 -4.43 -2.29
C ASP A 41 -39.47 -5.57 -1.37
N ALA A 42 -39.52 -5.38 -0.04
CA ALA A 42 -39.23 -6.41 0.94
C ALA A 42 -40.31 -7.52 0.93
N ALA A 43 -41.60 -7.14 0.87
CA ALA A 43 -42.73 -8.07 0.75
C ALA A 43 -42.60 -8.97 -0.48
N ARG A 44 -42.23 -8.39 -1.61
CA ARG A 44 -42.03 -9.12 -2.87
C ARG A 44 -40.86 -10.13 -2.75
N VAL A 45 -39.78 -9.76 -2.11
CA VAL A 45 -38.64 -10.66 -1.88
C VAL A 45 -39.06 -11.80 -0.95
N MET A 46 -39.76 -11.52 0.15
CA MET A 46 -40.26 -12.54 1.09
C MET A 46 -41.21 -13.52 0.40
N GLN A 47 -42.18 -13.03 -0.39
CA GLN A 47 -43.09 -13.88 -1.17
C GLN A 47 -42.36 -14.74 -2.19
N ALA A 48 -41.40 -14.18 -2.91
CA ALA A 48 -40.59 -14.93 -3.88
C ALA A 48 -39.74 -16.03 -3.23
N CYS A 49 -39.41 -15.87 -1.94
CA CYS A 49 -38.75 -16.87 -1.12
C CYS A 49 -39.71 -17.83 -0.40
N SER A 50 -40.99 -17.85 -0.77
CA SER A 50 -42.02 -18.73 -0.20
C SER A 50 -42.37 -18.46 1.27
N VAL A 51 -42.18 -17.22 1.75
CA VAL A 51 -42.54 -16.82 3.10
C VAL A 51 -44.07 -16.52 3.14
N ASP A 52 -44.76 -17.11 4.12
CA ASP A 52 -46.15 -16.77 4.43
C ASP A 52 -46.19 -15.45 5.24
N LEU A 53 -46.52 -14.33 4.56
CA LEU A 53 -46.54 -13.00 5.18
C LEU A 53 -47.59 -12.89 6.32
N ASP A 54 -48.70 -13.59 6.21
CA ASP A 54 -49.76 -13.53 7.21
C ASP A 54 -49.36 -14.30 8.47
N ASP A 55 -48.70 -15.43 8.33
CA ASP A 55 -48.17 -16.22 9.44
C ASP A 55 -47.00 -15.53 10.11
N LEU A 56 -46.07 -15.00 9.34
CA LEU A 56 -44.93 -14.20 9.85
C LEU A 56 -45.43 -12.95 10.62
N ARG A 57 -46.48 -12.28 10.12
CA ARG A 57 -47.09 -11.13 10.79
C ARG A 57 -47.66 -11.53 12.15
N LYS A 58 -48.40 -12.65 12.24
CA LYS A 58 -48.95 -13.15 13.48
C LYS A 58 -47.87 -13.49 14.49
N THR A 59 -46.87 -14.22 14.04
CA THR A 59 -45.73 -14.63 14.89
C THR A 59 -44.98 -13.42 15.46
N LEU A 60 -44.66 -12.43 14.62
CA LEU A 60 -44.01 -11.21 15.06
C LEU A 60 -44.88 -10.36 15.99
N THR A 61 -46.18 -10.27 15.71
CA THR A 61 -47.12 -9.52 16.58
C THR A 61 -47.20 -10.17 17.97
N THR A 62 -47.34 -11.48 18.02
CA THR A 62 -47.38 -12.25 19.30
C THR A 62 -46.07 -12.07 20.05
N PHE A 63 -44.94 -12.21 19.40
CA PHE A 63 -43.62 -12.02 20.00
C PHE A 63 -43.43 -10.61 20.59
N ILE A 64 -43.85 -9.57 19.83
CA ILE A 64 -43.74 -8.18 20.27
C ILE A 64 -44.64 -7.91 21.50
N GLU A 65 -45.82 -8.55 21.57
CA GLU A 65 -46.78 -8.39 22.67
C GLU A 65 -46.42 -9.19 23.93
N ASP A 66 -45.94 -10.41 23.77
CA ASP A 66 -45.68 -11.32 24.88
C ASP A 66 -44.24 -11.24 25.38
N ASP A 67 -43.25 -11.39 24.48
CA ASP A 67 -41.83 -11.54 24.84
C ASP A 67 -41.10 -10.19 25.02
N LEU A 68 -41.54 -9.13 24.36
CA LEU A 68 -40.98 -7.78 24.51
C LEU A 68 -41.70 -6.95 25.59
N SER A 69 -42.56 -7.55 26.39
CA SER A 69 -43.24 -6.89 27.52
C SER A 69 -42.29 -6.22 28.52
N THR A 70 -41.03 -6.67 28.59
CA THR A 70 -39.98 -6.07 29.46
C THR A 70 -39.49 -4.71 28.96
N LEU A 71 -39.78 -4.32 27.70
CA LEU A 71 -39.42 -3.03 27.10
C LEU A 71 -40.49 -1.96 27.30
N VAL A 72 -41.62 -2.28 27.91
CA VAL A 72 -42.71 -1.35 28.20
C VAL A 72 -42.29 -0.36 29.28
N THR A 73 -42.41 0.93 29.01
CA THR A 73 -42.08 2.02 29.96
C THR A 73 -43.37 2.69 30.46
N ASP A 74 -43.40 3.01 31.75
CA ASP A 74 -44.51 3.72 32.38
C ASP A 74 -44.42 5.24 32.24
N VAL A 75 -43.42 5.76 31.47
CA VAL A 75 -43.21 7.19 31.30
C VAL A 75 -44.07 7.71 30.12
N GLU A 76 -45.11 8.42 30.39
CA GLU A 76 -45.96 9.06 29.37
C GLU A 76 -45.14 10.06 28.54
N GLY A 77 -45.09 9.85 27.22
CA GLY A 77 -44.43 10.75 26.25
C GLY A 77 -42.97 10.40 25.90
N SER A 78 -42.46 9.22 26.30
CA SER A 78 -41.15 8.72 25.85
C SER A 78 -41.25 8.26 24.41
N GLU A 79 -40.42 8.83 23.52
CA GLU A 79 -40.30 8.32 22.14
C GLU A 79 -39.35 7.12 22.09
N ALA A 80 -39.76 6.07 21.39
CA ALA A 80 -38.95 4.85 21.24
C ALA A 80 -37.64 5.13 20.48
N VAL A 81 -36.52 4.69 21.03
CA VAL A 81 -35.19 4.85 20.41
C VAL A 81 -34.80 3.57 19.67
N PRO A 82 -34.29 3.65 18.42
CA PRO A 82 -33.81 2.47 17.69
C PRO A 82 -32.65 1.79 18.43
N THR A 83 -32.74 0.47 18.60
CA THR A 83 -31.65 -0.32 19.17
C THR A 83 -30.36 -0.24 18.32
N ALA A 84 -29.22 -0.54 18.93
CA ALA A 84 -27.94 -0.59 18.21
C ALA A 84 -27.96 -1.58 17.03
N ALA A 85 -28.69 -2.70 17.15
CA ALA A 85 -28.87 -3.67 16.08
C ALA A 85 -29.70 -3.10 14.92
N PHE A 86 -30.76 -2.38 15.23
CA PHE A 86 -31.59 -1.66 14.24
C PHE A 86 -30.73 -0.66 13.43
N GLN A 87 -29.95 0.18 14.11
CA GLN A 87 -29.09 1.15 13.48
C GLN A 87 -27.99 0.49 12.61
N ARG A 88 -27.38 -0.61 13.08
CA ARG A 88 -26.35 -1.35 12.32
C ARG A 88 -26.93 -1.96 11.05
N VAL A 89 -28.13 -2.50 11.07
CA VAL A 89 -28.80 -3.07 9.89
C VAL A 89 -29.03 -1.99 8.82
N ILE A 90 -29.56 -0.84 9.20
CA ILE A 90 -29.77 0.28 8.28
C ILE A 90 -28.43 0.79 7.71
N GLN A 91 -27.42 0.97 8.54
CA GLN A 91 -26.09 1.39 8.08
C GLN A 91 -25.46 0.36 7.14
N ARG A 92 -25.58 -0.93 7.44
CA ARG A 92 -25.05 -2.00 6.59
C ARG A 92 -25.73 -2.05 5.23
N ALA A 93 -27.07 -1.86 5.18
CA ALA A 93 -27.81 -1.75 3.92
C ALA A 93 -27.31 -0.56 3.08
N ALA A 94 -27.10 0.61 3.70
CA ALA A 94 -26.60 1.80 3.03
C ALA A 94 -25.15 1.59 2.48
N ILE A 95 -24.24 1.00 3.26
CA ILE A 95 -22.88 0.69 2.84
C ILE A 95 -22.88 -0.31 1.67
N HIS A 96 -23.72 -1.34 1.75
CA HIS A 96 -23.82 -2.35 0.68
C HIS A 96 -24.31 -1.74 -0.64
N VAL A 97 -25.31 -0.86 -0.60
CA VAL A 97 -25.83 -0.15 -1.77
C VAL A 97 -24.76 0.79 -2.36
N GLN A 98 -24.01 1.50 -1.50
CA GLN A 98 -22.92 2.38 -1.91
C GLN A 98 -21.80 1.60 -2.60
N SER A 99 -21.43 0.42 -2.07
CA SER A 99 -20.38 -0.43 -2.65
C SER A 99 -20.78 -1.07 -3.98
N SER A 100 -22.09 -1.24 -4.22
CA SER A 100 -22.63 -1.77 -5.48
C SER A 100 -22.95 -0.69 -6.52
N GLY A 101 -22.55 0.58 -6.27
CA GLY A 101 -22.71 1.68 -7.22
C GLY A 101 -24.16 2.17 -7.39
N ARG A 102 -25.09 1.75 -6.52
CA ARG A 102 -26.49 2.20 -6.54
C ARG A 102 -26.67 3.43 -5.64
N ASN A 103 -27.66 4.27 -6.00
CA ASN A 103 -27.88 5.54 -5.31
C ASN A 103 -29.05 5.51 -4.31
N GLU A 104 -29.83 4.43 -4.25
CA GLU A 104 -31.06 4.32 -3.45
C GLU A 104 -31.11 3.01 -2.67
N VAL A 105 -31.41 3.10 -1.37
CA VAL A 105 -31.57 1.97 -0.45
C VAL A 105 -33.04 1.62 -0.38
N THR A 106 -33.40 0.37 -0.69
CA THR A 106 -34.79 -0.14 -0.66
C THR A 106 -35.02 -1.08 0.52
N GLY A 107 -36.27 -1.41 0.82
CA GLY A 107 -36.64 -2.38 1.85
C GLY A 107 -36.02 -3.75 1.63
N ALA A 108 -35.85 -4.17 0.38
CA ALA A 108 -35.16 -5.40 0.02
C ALA A 108 -33.70 -5.44 0.51
N ASN A 109 -32.97 -4.32 0.43
CA ASN A 109 -31.58 -4.22 0.92
C ASN A 109 -31.52 -4.33 2.45
N VAL A 110 -32.50 -3.75 3.15
CA VAL A 110 -32.62 -3.83 4.61
C VAL A 110 -32.96 -5.25 5.04
N LEU A 111 -33.86 -5.93 4.34
CA LEU A 111 -34.23 -7.33 4.59
C LEU A 111 -33.01 -8.25 4.51
N VAL A 112 -32.16 -8.11 3.49
CA VAL A 112 -30.90 -8.86 3.38
C VAL A 112 -29.94 -8.55 4.53
N ALA A 113 -29.90 -7.29 4.99
CA ALA A 113 -29.04 -6.89 6.08
C ALA A 113 -29.48 -7.45 7.45
N ILE A 114 -30.75 -7.76 7.67
CA ILE A 114 -31.27 -8.40 8.88
C ILE A 114 -30.61 -9.77 9.11
N PHE A 115 -30.38 -10.56 8.06
CA PHE A 115 -29.72 -11.87 8.17
C PHE A 115 -28.27 -11.81 8.69
N ALA A 116 -27.65 -10.64 8.70
CA ALA A 116 -26.30 -10.48 9.24
C ALA A 116 -26.31 -10.41 10.79
N GLU A 117 -27.43 -10.10 11.41
CA GLU A 117 -27.63 -10.13 12.87
C GLU A 117 -28.15 -11.52 13.28
N ARG A 118 -27.27 -12.53 13.25
CA ARG A 118 -27.60 -13.96 13.41
C ARG A 118 -28.28 -14.32 14.73
N GLU A 119 -28.09 -13.50 15.76
CA GLU A 119 -28.64 -13.71 17.10
C GLU A 119 -29.97 -12.98 17.29
N SER A 120 -30.52 -12.31 16.26
CA SER A 120 -31.81 -11.63 16.36
C SER A 120 -33.00 -12.58 16.11
N ASN A 121 -34.07 -12.38 16.85
CA ASN A 121 -35.32 -13.13 16.64
C ASN A 121 -35.92 -12.81 15.25
N ALA A 122 -35.73 -11.60 14.72
CA ALA A 122 -36.16 -11.25 13.38
C ALA A 122 -35.49 -12.13 12.30
N ALA A 123 -34.18 -12.41 12.39
CA ALA A 123 -33.51 -13.34 11.49
C ALA A 123 -33.95 -14.79 11.71
N TYR A 124 -34.24 -15.18 12.95
CA TYR A 124 -34.73 -16.50 13.29
C TYR A 124 -36.12 -16.78 12.67
N PHE A 125 -37.09 -15.85 12.77
CA PHE A 125 -38.43 -15.99 12.20
C PHE A 125 -38.41 -16.10 10.67
N LEU A 126 -37.52 -15.40 10.01
CA LEU A 126 -37.33 -15.56 8.55
C LEU A 126 -36.76 -16.94 8.20
N GLN A 127 -35.86 -17.47 9.02
CA GLN A 127 -35.27 -18.80 8.82
C GLN A 127 -36.28 -19.91 9.17
N GLU A 128 -37.16 -19.71 10.14
CA GLU A 128 -38.25 -20.64 10.49
C GLU A 128 -39.24 -20.80 9.33
N GLN A 129 -39.44 -19.75 8.55
CA GLN A 129 -40.18 -19.75 7.27
C GLN A 129 -39.34 -20.27 6.10
N ASP A 130 -38.22 -20.96 6.37
CA ASP A 130 -37.29 -21.55 5.36
C ASP A 130 -36.69 -20.53 4.38
N MET A 131 -36.63 -19.24 4.74
CA MET A 131 -35.99 -18.19 3.98
C MET A 131 -34.52 -18.02 4.41
N THR A 132 -33.62 -18.08 3.44
CA THR A 132 -32.20 -17.83 3.67
C THR A 132 -31.74 -16.51 3.07
N ARG A 133 -30.65 -15.96 3.61
CA ARG A 133 -30.02 -14.77 3.01
C ARG A 133 -29.69 -14.99 1.53
N TYR A 134 -29.30 -16.20 1.17
CA TYR A 134 -28.95 -16.54 -0.21
C TYR A 134 -30.19 -16.44 -1.13
N ASP A 135 -31.34 -16.94 -0.72
CA ASP A 135 -32.57 -16.89 -1.50
C ASP A 135 -32.99 -15.43 -1.78
N ALA A 136 -32.90 -14.57 -0.75
CA ALA A 136 -33.15 -13.15 -0.88
C ALA A 136 -32.22 -12.45 -1.86
N VAL A 137 -30.89 -12.70 -1.75
CA VAL A 137 -29.90 -12.12 -2.65
C VAL A 137 -30.07 -12.62 -4.09
N ASN A 138 -30.36 -13.90 -4.27
CA ASN A 138 -30.55 -14.51 -5.58
C ASN A 138 -31.77 -13.93 -6.31
N PHE A 139 -32.86 -13.71 -5.57
CA PHE A 139 -34.03 -13.05 -6.17
C PHE A 139 -33.77 -11.58 -6.52
N ILE A 140 -33.08 -10.83 -5.65
CA ILE A 140 -32.77 -9.41 -5.89
C ILE A 140 -31.77 -9.24 -7.05
N ALA A 141 -30.80 -10.15 -7.21
CA ALA A 141 -29.75 -10.05 -8.21
C ALA A 141 -30.14 -10.65 -9.57
N HIS A 142 -30.90 -11.75 -9.56
CA HIS A 142 -31.14 -12.57 -10.76
C HIS A 142 -32.62 -12.82 -11.05
N GLY A 143 -33.53 -12.33 -10.19
CA GLY A 143 -34.97 -12.55 -10.37
C GLY A 143 -35.45 -13.99 -10.17
N VAL A 144 -34.58 -14.89 -9.67
CA VAL A 144 -34.88 -16.32 -9.48
C VAL A 144 -35.64 -16.54 -8.18
N ALA A 145 -36.94 -16.81 -8.28
CA ALA A 145 -37.78 -17.13 -7.13
C ALA A 145 -37.57 -18.58 -6.66
N LYS A 146 -37.74 -18.83 -5.37
CA LYS A 146 -37.69 -20.18 -4.78
C LYS A 146 -38.92 -20.98 -5.15
N ASP A 147 -40.09 -20.33 -5.32
CA ASP A 147 -41.33 -20.96 -5.80
C ASP A 147 -41.48 -20.80 -7.33
N PRO A 148 -41.51 -21.91 -8.09
CA PRO A 148 -41.70 -21.87 -9.53
C PRO A 148 -43.08 -21.29 -9.97
N ALA A 149 -44.07 -21.19 -9.05
CA ALA A 149 -45.38 -20.61 -9.33
C ALA A 149 -45.37 -19.08 -9.36
N PHE A 150 -44.29 -18.42 -8.88
CA PHE A 150 -44.09 -16.99 -9.02
C PHE A 150 -43.49 -16.66 -10.42
N GLY A 151 -44.20 -17.04 -11.48
CA GLY A 151 -43.84 -16.79 -12.85
C GLY A 151 -44.16 -15.36 -13.28
N GLU A 152 -43.18 -14.79 -13.98
CA GLU A 152 -43.04 -13.52 -14.68
C GLU A 152 -42.36 -12.39 -13.91
N ALA A 153 -41.07 -12.35 -14.12
CA ALA A 153 -40.19 -11.29 -13.68
C ALA A 153 -40.51 -9.98 -14.43
N ARG A 154 -41.01 -8.97 -13.71
CA ARG A 154 -40.70 -7.59 -14.04
C ARG A 154 -39.49 -7.17 -13.18
N PRO A 155 -38.42 -6.61 -13.78
CA PRO A 155 -37.24 -6.22 -13.00
C PRO A 155 -37.59 -5.13 -12.00
N VAL A 156 -37.09 -5.27 -10.79
CA VAL A 156 -37.04 -4.24 -9.77
C VAL A 156 -36.27 -3.05 -10.35
N SER A 157 -36.85 -1.86 -10.29
CA SER A 157 -36.37 -0.60 -10.88
C SER A 157 -34.87 -0.42 -10.70
N GLY A 158 -34.08 -0.37 -11.78
CA GLY A 158 -32.65 -0.06 -11.75
C GLY A 158 -31.67 -0.99 -12.49
N ALA A 159 -32.13 -1.86 -13.42
CA ALA A 159 -31.25 -2.55 -14.36
C ALA A 159 -31.16 -1.80 -15.69
N PRO A 160 -29.99 -1.71 -16.37
CA PRO A 160 -29.92 -1.09 -17.69
C PRO A 160 -30.57 -1.97 -18.75
N ASP A 161 -31.37 -1.34 -19.60
CA ASP A 161 -32.01 -1.95 -20.77
C ASP A 161 -30.97 -2.49 -21.75
N LEU A 162 -31.16 -3.74 -22.15
CA LEU A 162 -30.67 -4.27 -23.39
C LEU A 162 -31.90 -4.73 -24.20
N ASP A 163 -32.27 -3.90 -25.17
CA ASP A 163 -33.33 -4.18 -26.11
C ASP A 163 -32.97 -5.28 -27.12
N ASP A 164 -33.90 -6.19 -27.20
CA ASP A 164 -34.44 -6.93 -28.35
C ASP A 164 -33.61 -7.08 -29.65
N GLU A 165 -33.42 -8.36 -29.99
CA GLU A 165 -33.84 -8.86 -31.30
C GLU A 165 -34.32 -10.32 -31.18
N LEU A 166 -35.62 -10.50 -31.45
CA LEU A 166 -36.29 -11.78 -31.59
C LEU A 166 -35.78 -12.52 -32.84
N GLY A 167 -34.96 -13.53 -32.64
CA GLY A 167 -34.62 -14.55 -33.63
C GLY A 167 -35.08 -15.92 -33.14
N ALA A 168 -35.72 -16.71 -34.02
CA ALA A 168 -36.29 -18.03 -33.79
C ALA A 168 -35.29 -19.01 -33.13
N PRO A 169 -35.77 -20.12 -32.51
CA PRO A 169 -34.93 -21.03 -31.76
C PRO A 169 -33.97 -21.79 -32.69
N GLU A 170 -32.72 -21.39 -32.73
CA GLU A 170 -31.64 -22.25 -33.19
C GLU A 170 -31.34 -23.20 -32.04
N THR A 171 -31.32 -24.48 -32.41
CA THR A 171 -30.84 -25.58 -31.59
C THR A 171 -29.53 -25.21 -30.91
N GLU A 172 -29.53 -25.05 -29.57
CA GLU A 172 -28.34 -24.90 -28.75
C GLU A 172 -27.39 -26.05 -29.07
N LYS A 173 -26.32 -25.77 -29.79
CA LYS A 173 -25.13 -26.59 -29.74
C LYS A 173 -24.66 -26.60 -28.29
N GLU A 174 -24.66 -27.76 -27.65
CA GLU A 174 -24.00 -27.94 -26.37
C GLU A 174 -22.56 -27.44 -26.53
N GLU A 175 -22.28 -26.26 -26.00
CA GLU A 175 -20.92 -25.73 -25.96
C GLU A 175 -20.04 -26.74 -25.22
N SER A 176 -18.92 -27.10 -25.82
CA SER A 176 -17.99 -28.10 -25.30
C SER A 176 -17.38 -27.63 -23.96
N ALA A 177 -16.99 -28.57 -23.09
CA ALA A 177 -16.35 -28.21 -21.82
C ALA A 177 -15.04 -27.44 -22.06
N LEU A 178 -14.34 -27.70 -23.16
CA LEU A 178 -13.14 -26.97 -23.56
C LEU A 178 -13.48 -25.51 -23.96
N GLU A 179 -14.59 -25.29 -24.66
CA GLU A 179 -15.02 -23.93 -25.03
C GLU A 179 -15.48 -23.13 -23.84
N LYS A 180 -16.11 -23.76 -22.82
CA LYS A 180 -16.60 -23.09 -21.60
C LYS A 180 -15.51 -22.77 -20.60
N TYR A 181 -14.50 -23.64 -20.43
CA TYR A 181 -13.55 -23.56 -19.32
C TYR A 181 -12.10 -23.42 -19.77
N CYS A 182 -11.82 -23.41 -21.08
CA CYS A 182 -10.48 -23.27 -21.61
C CYS A 182 -10.43 -22.22 -22.72
N VAL A 183 -9.29 -21.61 -22.86
CA VAL A 183 -8.99 -20.65 -23.93
C VAL A 183 -8.04 -21.31 -24.92
N ASP A 184 -8.43 -21.43 -26.20
CA ASP A 184 -7.55 -21.92 -27.29
C ASP A 184 -6.49 -20.83 -27.60
N LEU A 185 -5.24 -21.06 -27.15
CA LEU A 185 -4.12 -20.19 -27.45
C LEU A 185 -3.71 -20.17 -28.92
N ASN A 186 -3.92 -21.29 -29.64
CA ASN A 186 -3.62 -21.35 -31.07
C ASN A 186 -4.61 -20.50 -31.87
N ALA A 187 -5.88 -20.46 -31.47
CA ALA A 187 -6.89 -19.60 -32.08
C ALA A 187 -6.54 -18.11 -31.85
N LYS A 188 -6.16 -17.73 -30.62
CA LYS A 188 -5.64 -16.40 -30.33
C LYS A 188 -4.42 -16.04 -31.13
N ALA A 189 -3.47 -17.00 -31.30
CA ALA A 189 -2.27 -16.79 -32.11
C ALA A 189 -2.59 -16.52 -33.58
N ARG A 190 -3.58 -17.26 -34.16
CA ARG A 190 -4.04 -17.02 -35.55
C ARG A 190 -4.68 -15.66 -35.74
N LYS A 191 -5.35 -15.11 -34.70
CA LYS A 191 -5.96 -13.76 -34.70
C LYS A 191 -4.95 -12.67 -34.40
N ASN A 192 -3.67 -12.99 -34.14
CA ASN A 192 -2.63 -12.06 -33.66
C ASN A 192 -2.96 -11.37 -32.32
N GLU A 193 -3.75 -12.01 -31.48
CA GLU A 193 -4.10 -11.52 -30.13
C GLU A 193 -3.03 -11.86 -29.09
N ILE A 194 -1.97 -12.56 -29.47
CA ILE A 194 -0.85 -12.93 -28.60
C ILE A 194 0.39 -12.11 -28.97
N ASP A 195 1.01 -11.52 -27.98
CA ASP A 195 2.25 -10.78 -28.12
C ASP A 195 3.43 -11.65 -28.59
N PRO A 196 4.41 -11.10 -29.32
CA PRO A 196 5.60 -11.84 -29.75
C PRO A 196 6.49 -12.20 -28.56
N LEU A 197 6.85 -13.47 -28.48
CA LEU A 197 7.83 -13.94 -27.48
C LEU A 197 9.24 -13.57 -27.90
N ILE A 198 9.94 -12.81 -27.06
CA ILE A 198 11.29 -12.32 -27.33
C ILE A 198 12.23 -12.80 -26.20
N GLY A 199 13.40 -13.32 -26.59
CA GLY A 199 14.48 -13.63 -25.67
C GLY A 199 14.31 -14.89 -24.81
N ARG A 200 13.30 -15.74 -25.07
CA ARG A 200 13.02 -16.99 -24.33
C ARG A 200 13.14 -18.25 -25.18
N SER A 201 14.00 -18.23 -26.20
CA SER A 201 14.16 -19.35 -27.14
C SER A 201 14.58 -20.63 -26.44
N HIS A 202 15.50 -20.56 -25.48
CA HIS A 202 16.00 -21.71 -24.74
C HIS A 202 14.92 -22.38 -23.88
N GLU A 203 14.10 -21.63 -23.20
CA GLU A 203 13.00 -22.12 -22.35
C GLU A 203 11.93 -22.80 -23.24
N VAL A 204 11.58 -22.17 -24.38
CA VAL A 204 10.62 -22.77 -25.36
C VAL A 204 11.16 -24.05 -25.97
N GLU A 205 12.42 -24.06 -26.42
CA GLU A 205 13.05 -25.27 -26.92
C GLU A 205 13.06 -26.37 -25.87
N ARG A 206 13.30 -26.02 -24.62
CA ARG A 206 13.24 -26.98 -23.53
C ARG A 206 11.83 -27.50 -23.27
N CYS A 207 10.79 -26.66 -23.38
CA CYS A 207 9.38 -27.08 -23.32
C CYS A 207 9.07 -28.06 -24.45
N ILE A 208 9.46 -27.75 -25.69
CA ILE A 208 9.31 -28.62 -26.86
C ILE A 208 9.98 -29.99 -26.61
N GLN A 209 11.24 -29.97 -26.17
CA GLN A 209 11.99 -31.22 -25.88
C GLN A 209 11.29 -32.07 -24.82
N VAL A 210 10.71 -31.44 -23.77
CA VAL A 210 10.00 -32.15 -22.72
C VAL A 210 8.70 -32.71 -23.24
N LEU A 211 7.88 -31.96 -23.99
CA LEU A 211 6.61 -32.41 -24.58
C LEU A 211 6.78 -33.58 -25.56
N CYS A 212 7.93 -33.65 -26.24
CA CYS A 212 8.26 -34.75 -27.15
C CYS A 212 8.75 -36.03 -26.45
N ARG A 213 8.91 -36.05 -25.13
CA ARG A 213 9.36 -37.24 -24.39
C ARG A 213 8.27 -38.30 -24.27
N ARG A 214 8.67 -39.56 -24.20
CA ARG A 214 7.76 -40.67 -23.92
C ARG A 214 7.23 -40.71 -22.49
N ARG A 215 8.02 -40.23 -21.53
CA ARG A 215 7.67 -40.14 -20.09
C ARG A 215 8.21 -38.83 -19.53
N LYS A 216 7.59 -38.33 -18.48
CA LYS A 216 7.86 -36.97 -17.91
C LYS A 216 7.77 -35.92 -19.01
N ASN A 217 6.72 -36.02 -19.79
CA ASN A 217 6.43 -35.14 -20.92
C ASN A 217 5.66 -33.88 -20.55
N ASN A 218 5.52 -33.60 -19.26
CA ASN A 218 4.81 -32.42 -18.77
C ASN A 218 5.84 -31.39 -18.28
N PRO A 219 6.06 -30.27 -18.99
CA PRO A 219 6.93 -29.19 -18.51
C PRO A 219 6.26 -28.41 -17.37
N LEU A 220 7.03 -28.07 -16.38
CA LEU A 220 6.63 -27.19 -15.28
C LEU A 220 7.55 -25.97 -15.24
N LEU A 221 7.03 -24.81 -15.61
CA LEU A 221 7.73 -23.54 -15.57
C LEU A 221 7.77 -23.02 -14.13
N VAL A 222 8.96 -22.91 -13.56
CA VAL A 222 9.16 -22.45 -12.19
C VAL A 222 10.00 -21.17 -12.18
N GLY A 223 9.46 -20.12 -11.63
CA GLY A 223 10.14 -18.81 -11.57
C GLY A 223 9.34 -17.80 -10.76
N ASP A 224 9.98 -16.68 -10.41
CA ASP A 224 9.33 -15.60 -9.67
C ASP A 224 8.11 -15.02 -10.42
N PRO A 225 7.17 -14.36 -9.76
CA PRO A 225 6.10 -13.63 -10.42
C PRO A 225 6.67 -12.56 -11.38
N GLY A 226 6.02 -12.36 -12.53
CA GLY A 226 6.39 -11.31 -13.49
C GLY A 226 7.61 -11.61 -14.39
N VAL A 227 8.21 -12.82 -14.34
CA VAL A 227 9.33 -13.17 -15.22
C VAL A 227 8.90 -13.65 -16.64
N GLY A 228 7.61 -13.72 -16.92
CA GLY A 228 7.06 -14.07 -18.22
C GLY A 228 6.82 -15.58 -18.43
N LYS A 229 6.39 -16.32 -17.40
CA LYS A 229 6.07 -17.76 -17.50
C LYS A 229 4.91 -18.04 -18.46
N THR A 230 3.84 -17.29 -18.37
CA THR A 230 2.65 -17.39 -19.23
C THR A 230 3.00 -17.11 -20.69
N ALA A 231 3.83 -16.07 -20.93
CA ALA A 231 4.30 -15.71 -22.26
C ALA A 231 5.07 -16.85 -22.99
N ILE A 232 5.70 -17.77 -22.23
CA ILE A 232 6.36 -18.96 -22.82
C ILE A 232 5.34 -19.93 -23.43
N ALA A 233 4.18 -20.14 -22.75
CA ALA A 233 3.11 -20.98 -23.28
C ALA A 233 2.46 -20.34 -24.51
N GLU A 234 2.20 -19.05 -24.47
CA GLU A 234 1.68 -18.26 -25.59
C GLU A 234 2.65 -18.24 -26.79
N GLY A 235 3.94 -18.05 -26.52
CA GLY A 235 4.97 -18.10 -27.55
C GLY A 235 5.13 -19.48 -28.17
N LEU A 236 4.93 -20.55 -27.42
CA LEU A 236 4.90 -21.91 -27.94
C LEU A 236 3.69 -22.11 -28.87
N ALA A 237 2.49 -21.61 -28.51
CA ALA A 237 1.31 -21.66 -29.37
C ALA A 237 1.56 -20.94 -30.71
N ARG A 238 2.19 -19.75 -30.68
CA ARG A 238 2.59 -19.03 -31.91
C ARG A 238 3.55 -19.83 -32.78
N LYS A 239 4.55 -20.49 -32.19
CA LYS A 239 5.49 -21.34 -32.94
C LYS A 239 4.81 -22.54 -33.56
N ILE A 240 3.83 -23.13 -32.89
CA ILE A 240 3.02 -24.24 -33.46
C ILE A 240 2.23 -23.71 -34.65
N VAL A 241 1.56 -22.60 -34.55
CA VAL A 241 0.78 -21.99 -35.65
C VAL A 241 1.67 -21.57 -36.82
N ALA A 242 2.88 -21.08 -36.52
CA ALA A 242 3.87 -20.72 -37.56
C ALA A 242 4.54 -21.92 -38.22
N GLY A 243 4.33 -23.15 -37.72
CA GLY A 243 4.99 -24.35 -38.24
C GLY A 243 6.48 -24.50 -37.87
N GLU A 244 6.92 -23.76 -36.83
CA GLU A 244 8.32 -23.73 -36.34
C GLU A 244 8.60 -24.82 -35.29
N THR A 245 7.79 -25.87 -35.25
CA THR A 245 7.89 -26.96 -34.26
C THR A 245 8.14 -28.30 -34.95
N PRO A 246 8.75 -29.30 -34.25
CA PRO A 246 8.91 -30.68 -34.80
C PRO A 246 7.55 -31.29 -35.15
N GLU A 247 7.59 -32.28 -36.09
CA GLU A 247 6.39 -32.98 -36.58
C GLU A 247 5.48 -33.51 -35.46
N VAL A 248 6.07 -33.97 -34.34
CA VAL A 248 5.33 -34.49 -33.18
C VAL A 248 4.40 -33.43 -32.53
N LEU A 249 4.65 -32.14 -32.75
CA LEU A 249 3.85 -31.03 -32.23
C LEU A 249 3.23 -30.19 -33.35
N SER A 250 3.38 -30.56 -34.59
CA SER A 250 2.92 -29.76 -35.74
C SER A 250 1.39 -29.60 -35.81
N GLY A 251 0.62 -30.47 -35.16
CA GLY A 251 -0.85 -30.34 -35.06
C GLY A 251 -1.35 -30.01 -33.65
N ALA A 252 -0.44 -29.80 -32.73
CA ALA A 252 -0.83 -29.64 -31.33
C ALA A 252 -1.60 -28.33 -31.09
N THR A 253 -2.63 -28.37 -30.23
CA THR A 253 -3.39 -27.22 -29.77
C THR A 253 -3.16 -27.04 -28.28
N ILE A 254 -2.83 -25.81 -27.86
CA ILE A 254 -2.64 -25.48 -26.44
C ILE A 254 -3.92 -24.83 -25.91
N PHE A 255 -4.53 -25.50 -24.96
CA PHE A 255 -5.70 -25.00 -24.22
C PHE A 255 -5.25 -24.47 -22.86
N SER A 256 -5.47 -23.18 -22.60
CA SER A 256 -5.21 -22.56 -21.31
C SER A 256 -6.44 -22.71 -20.42
N LEU A 257 -6.30 -23.38 -19.28
CA LEU A 257 -7.39 -23.58 -18.33
C LEU A 257 -7.73 -22.25 -17.63
N ASP A 258 -8.99 -21.85 -17.72
CA ASP A 258 -9.51 -20.68 -17.01
C ASP A 258 -10.04 -21.09 -15.63
N MET A 259 -9.24 -20.83 -14.60
CA MET A 259 -9.62 -21.11 -13.21
C MET A 259 -10.81 -20.26 -12.74
N GLY A 260 -10.95 -19.04 -13.27
CA GLY A 260 -12.08 -18.17 -12.97
C GLY A 260 -13.40 -18.77 -13.48
N ALA A 261 -13.42 -19.22 -14.74
CA ALA A 261 -14.58 -19.87 -15.35
C ALA A 261 -14.94 -21.19 -14.65
N LEU A 262 -13.94 -21.99 -14.25
CA LEU A 262 -14.17 -23.24 -13.50
C LEU A 262 -14.78 -23.00 -12.13
N LEU A 263 -14.40 -21.93 -11.44
CA LEU A 263 -14.86 -21.60 -10.09
C LEU A 263 -16.15 -20.77 -10.08
N ALA A 264 -16.45 -20.08 -11.17
CA ALA A 264 -17.64 -19.24 -11.27
C ALA A 264 -18.92 -20.05 -11.04
N GLY A 265 -19.71 -19.64 -10.03
CA GLY A 265 -20.98 -20.30 -9.72
C GLY A 265 -20.90 -21.69 -9.07
N THR A 266 -19.70 -22.20 -8.74
CA THR A 266 -19.58 -23.46 -7.97
C THR A 266 -19.91 -23.23 -6.51
N ARG A 267 -20.88 -23.97 -5.98
CA ARG A 267 -21.30 -23.92 -4.58
C ARG A 267 -20.68 -25.05 -3.76
N TYR A 268 -20.45 -26.17 -4.40
CA TYR A 268 -19.96 -27.39 -3.76
C TYR A 268 -18.69 -27.87 -4.43
N ARG A 269 -17.87 -28.56 -3.68
CA ARG A 269 -16.65 -29.21 -4.16
C ARG A 269 -16.90 -30.12 -5.38
N GLY A 270 -18.05 -30.78 -5.42
CA GLY A 270 -18.44 -31.68 -6.51
C GLY A 270 -18.56 -30.97 -7.87
N ASP A 271 -19.08 -29.75 -7.90
CA ASP A 271 -19.30 -29.01 -9.15
C ASP A 271 -17.98 -28.70 -9.85
N PHE A 272 -16.96 -28.28 -9.10
CA PHE A 272 -15.61 -28.04 -9.62
C PHE A 272 -14.95 -29.34 -10.12
N GLU A 273 -15.06 -30.41 -9.32
CA GLU A 273 -14.50 -31.72 -9.68
C GLU A 273 -15.15 -32.26 -10.97
N GLU A 274 -16.46 -32.07 -11.11
CA GLU A 274 -17.22 -32.50 -12.30
C GLU A 274 -16.80 -31.71 -13.56
N ARG A 275 -16.70 -30.35 -13.44
CA ARG A 275 -16.26 -29.48 -14.54
C ARG A 275 -14.83 -29.83 -14.99
N LEU A 276 -13.89 -29.94 -14.04
CA LEU A 276 -12.51 -30.31 -14.35
C LEU A 276 -12.45 -31.71 -14.97
N LYS A 277 -13.26 -32.65 -14.49
CA LYS A 277 -13.35 -34.01 -15.08
C LYS A 277 -13.90 -33.96 -16.50
N ALA A 278 -14.89 -33.13 -16.79
CA ALA A 278 -15.43 -32.92 -18.14
C ALA A 278 -14.34 -32.39 -19.09
N VAL A 279 -13.60 -31.38 -18.70
CA VAL A 279 -12.45 -30.85 -19.46
C VAL A 279 -11.41 -31.97 -19.74
N MET A 280 -11.07 -32.76 -18.71
CA MET A 280 -10.07 -33.81 -18.86
C MET A 280 -10.54 -34.93 -19.77
N THR A 281 -11.82 -35.29 -19.71
CA THR A 281 -12.40 -36.34 -20.59
C THR A 281 -12.37 -35.87 -22.04
N GLU A 282 -12.77 -34.65 -22.32
CA GLU A 282 -12.75 -34.07 -23.64
C GLU A 282 -11.31 -33.91 -24.18
N MET A 283 -10.35 -33.59 -23.32
CA MET A 283 -8.92 -33.57 -23.67
C MET A 283 -8.39 -34.94 -24.05
N GLU A 284 -8.92 -36.06 -23.53
CA GLU A 284 -8.54 -37.44 -23.94
C GLU A 284 -8.98 -37.74 -25.38
N ASP A 285 -10.03 -37.11 -25.88
CA ASP A 285 -10.50 -37.23 -27.27
C ASP A 285 -9.63 -36.44 -28.27
N HIS A 286 -8.78 -35.53 -27.73
CA HIS A 286 -7.84 -34.73 -28.51
C HIS A 286 -6.38 -35.11 -28.21
N PRO A 287 -5.81 -36.15 -28.79
CA PRO A 287 -4.49 -36.70 -28.42
C PRO A 287 -3.31 -35.72 -28.64
N ASP A 288 -3.50 -34.73 -29.50
CA ASP A 288 -2.51 -33.68 -29.77
C ASP A 288 -2.71 -32.40 -28.95
N ALA A 289 -3.72 -32.39 -28.05
CA ALA A 289 -3.94 -31.25 -27.19
C ALA A 289 -2.95 -31.19 -26.00
N VAL A 290 -2.59 -29.98 -25.60
CA VAL A 290 -1.76 -29.68 -24.44
C VAL A 290 -2.56 -28.75 -23.50
N LEU A 291 -2.80 -29.20 -22.28
CA LEU A 291 -3.46 -28.40 -21.26
C LEU A 291 -2.43 -27.54 -20.57
N PHE A 292 -2.56 -26.22 -20.70
CA PHE A 292 -1.77 -25.25 -19.93
C PHE A 292 -2.53 -24.80 -18.70
N ILE A 293 -1.93 -24.95 -17.53
CA ILE A 293 -2.50 -24.51 -16.25
C ILE A 293 -1.55 -23.46 -15.65
N ASP A 294 -1.97 -22.20 -15.70
CA ASP A 294 -1.24 -21.14 -15.02
C ASP A 294 -1.49 -21.25 -13.52
N GLU A 295 -0.48 -20.91 -12.72
CA GLU A 295 -0.51 -21.06 -11.26
C GLU A 295 -1.03 -22.45 -10.81
N ILE A 296 -0.53 -23.53 -11.41
CA ILE A 296 -1.00 -24.92 -11.19
C ILE A 296 -1.08 -25.32 -9.71
N HIS A 297 -0.37 -24.62 -8.83
CA HIS A 297 -0.43 -24.82 -7.39
C HIS A 297 -1.81 -24.49 -6.79
N THR A 298 -2.61 -23.65 -7.46
CA THR A 298 -3.99 -23.34 -7.04
C THR A 298 -4.89 -24.55 -7.14
N VAL A 299 -4.63 -25.42 -8.13
CA VAL A 299 -5.35 -26.68 -8.36
C VAL A 299 -4.85 -27.79 -7.43
N ILE A 300 -3.57 -27.77 -7.07
CA ILE A 300 -2.89 -28.88 -6.37
C ILE A 300 -2.86 -28.66 -4.85
N GLY A 301 -2.81 -27.44 -4.37
CA GLY A 301 -2.51 -27.12 -2.97
C GLY A 301 -3.65 -26.52 -2.14
N ALA A 302 -4.77 -26.28 -2.73
CA ALA A 302 -5.89 -25.60 -2.12
C ALA A 302 -6.58 -26.39 -0.97
N GLY A 303 -6.04 -27.53 -0.53
CA GLY A 303 -6.65 -28.47 0.41
C GLY A 303 -6.18 -28.47 1.86
N ALA A 304 -5.22 -27.66 2.26
CA ALA A 304 -4.51 -27.85 3.55
C ALA A 304 -4.88 -26.89 4.69
N THR A 305 -5.82 -25.97 4.56
CA THR A 305 -6.26 -25.09 5.64
C THR A 305 -7.74 -25.32 5.98
N SER A 306 -8.04 -25.39 7.25
CA SER A 306 -9.30 -25.64 7.94
C SER A 306 -10.54 -24.97 7.31
N GLY A 307 -11.13 -25.60 6.28
CA GLY A 307 -12.31 -25.04 5.64
C GLY A 307 -12.65 -25.62 4.26
N GLY A 308 -12.20 -26.83 3.90
CA GLY A 308 -12.72 -27.51 2.72
C GLY A 308 -12.11 -27.08 1.39
N ALA A 309 -10.81 -26.86 1.35
CA ALA A 309 -10.10 -26.52 0.12
C ALA A 309 -10.00 -27.70 -0.85
N MET A 310 -10.09 -27.39 -2.14
CA MET A 310 -10.21 -28.30 -3.28
C MET A 310 -8.90 -29.04 -3.57
N ASP A 311 -8.82 -30.34 -3.35
CA ASP A 311 -7.67 -31.14 -3.77
C ASP A 311 -7.96 -31.82 -5.11
N ALA A 312 -7.82 -31.09 -6.19
CA ALA A 312 -7.96 -31.60 -7.55
C ALA A 312 -6.73 -32.45 -7.99
N SER A 313 -5.70 -32.53 -7.15
CA SER A 313 -4.52 -33.35 -7.47
C SER A 313 -4.89 -34.81 -7.67
N ASN A 314 -5.92 -35.30 -7.00
CA ASN A 314 -6.40 -36.68 -7.13
C ASN A 314 -7.07 -36.98 -8.50
N LEU A 315 -7.59 -35.93 -9.15
CA LEU A 315 -8.15 -36.06 -10.52
C LEU A 315 -7.05 -36.02 -11.59
N LEU A 316 -6.08 -35.10 -11.42
CA LEU A 316 -4.96 -34.92 -12.35
C LEU A 316 -3.99 -36.12 -12.35
N LYS A 317 -3.73 -36.72 -11.17
CA LYS A 317 -2.78 -37.83 -11.03
C LYS A 317 -3.05 -39.03 -11.96
N PRO A 318 -4.28 -39.58 -12.08
CA PRO A 318 -4.58 -40.69 -12.99
C PRO A 318 -4.38 -40.34 -14.46
N ALA A 319 -4.86 -39.16 -14.91
CA ALA A 319 -4.75 -38.70 -16.28
C ALA A 319 -3.28 -38.50 -16.73
N LEU A 320 -2.48 -37.91 -15.86
CA LEU A 320 -1.04 -37.76 -16.06
C LEU A 320 -0.29 -39.11 -15.99
N GLN A 321 -0.86 -40.15 -15.30
CA GLN A 321 -0.28 -41.50 -15.25
C GLN A 321 -0.44 -42.24 -16.54
N GLY A 322 -1.61 -42.16 -17.14
CA GLY A 322 -1.94 -42.84 -18.38
C GLY A 322 -1.14 -42.37 -19.60
N GLY A 323 -0.48 -41.20 -19.48
CA GLY A 323 0.21 -40.56 -20.61
C GLY A 323 -0.74 -40.07 -21.71
N LYS A 324 -2.05 -40.09 -21.44
CA LYS A 324 -3.09 -39.61 -22.33
C LYS A 324 -3.22 -38.08 -22.33
N LEU A 325 -2.93 -37.45 -21.19
CA LEU A 325 -2.96 -35.98 -21.03
C LEU A 325 -1.54 -35.45 -21.09
N ARG A 326 -1.27 -34.50 -21.99
CA ARG A 326 -0.09 -33.65 -21.97
C ARG A 326 -0.45 -32.37 -21.21
N CYS A 327 0.29 -32.04 -20.15
CA CYS A 327 0.04 -30.88 -19.33
C CYS A 327 1.29 -30.01 -19.21
N MET A 328 1.12 -28.72 -19.36
CA MET A 328 2.14 -27.72 -19.09
C MET A 328 1.66 -26.86 -17.92
N GLY A 329 2.50 -26.68 -16.91
CA GLY A 329 2.13 -25.87 -15.75
C GLY A 329 3.08 -24.71 -15.51
N SER A 330 2.60 -23.69 -14.83
CA SER A 330 3.44 -22.63 -14.27
C SER A 330 3.28 -22.55 -12.76
N THR A 331 4.34 -22.16 -12.03
CA THR A 331 4.29 -21.94 -10.57
C THR A 331 5.45 -21.07 -10.13
N THR A 332 5.42 -20.60 -8.87
CA THR A 332 6.57 -19.89 -8.28
C THR A 332 7.50 -20.86 -7.54
N TYR A 333 8.72 -20.39 -7.20
CA TYR A 333 9.67 -21.20 -6.42
C TYR A 333 9.12 -21.56 -5.03
N LYS A 334 8.35 -20.68 -4.42
CA LYS A 334 7.77 -20.87 -3.09
C LYS A 334 6.73 -21.98 -3.11
N GLU A 335 5.75 -21.88 -3.99
CA GLU A 335 4.67 -22.85 -4.14
C GLU A 335 5.18 -24.20 -4.67
N PHE A 336 6.21 -24.19 -5.53
CA PHE A 336 6.87 -25.43 -5.99
C PHE A 336 7.39 -26.23 -4.79
N ARG A 337 8.11 -25.60 -3.86
CA ARG A 337 8.61 -26.24 -2.64
C ARG A 337 7.48 -26.70 -1.71
N GLN A 338 6.43 -25.91 -1.61
CA GLN A 338 5.32 -26.20 -0.68
C GLN A 338 4.43 -27.35 -1.16
N HIS A 339 4.16 -27.46 -2.47
CA HIS A 339 3.17 -28.35 -3.05
C HIS A 339 3.78 -29.47 -3.88
N PHE A 340 4.71 -29.18 -4.80
CA PHE A 340 5.26 -30.17 -5.72
C PHE A 340 6.37 -31.02 -5.11
N GLU A 341 7.29 -30.48 -4.36
CA GLU A 341 8.38 -31.27 -3.77
C GLU A 341 7.87 -32.26 -2.72
N LYS A 342 6.79 -31.91 -2.03
CA LYS A 342 6.17 -32.80 -1.04
C LYS A 342 5.38 -33.94 -1.69
N ASP A 343 4.78 -33.70 -2.86
CA ASP A 343 4.05 -34.73 -3.60
C ASP A 343 4.95 -35.47 -4.61
N ARG A 344 5.50 -36.62 -4.18
CA ARG A 344 6.37 -37.42 -5.00
C ARG A 344 5.68 -37.96 -6.26
N ALA A 345 4.34 -38.08 -6.28
CA ALA A 345 3.60 -38.59 -7.42
C ALA A 345 3.55 -37.55 -8.55
N LEU A 346 3.37 -36.28 -8.23
CA LEU A 346 3.39 -35.17 -9.18
C LEU A 346 4.82 -34.84 -9.65
N SER A 347 5.78 -34.74 -8.73
CA SER A 347 7.16 -34.39 -9.06
C SER A 347 7.83 -35.38 -10.02
N ARG A 348 7.41 -36.65 -10.03
CA ARG A 348 7.89 -37.66 -10.98
C ARG A 348 7.31 -37.53 -12.39
N ARG A 349 6.22 -36.76 -12.56
CA ARG A 349 5.52 -36.62 -13.85
C ARG A 349 5.81 -35.30 -14.53
N PHE A 350 6.16 -34.31 -13.78
CA PHE A 350 6.56 -32.98 -14.29
C PHE A 350 8.08 -32.88 -14.42
N GLN A 351 8.53 -32.18 -15.45
CA GLN A 351 9.91 -31.79 -15.63
C GLN A 351 10.05 -30.29 -15.33
N LYS A 352 10.73 -29.95 -14.24
CA LYS A 352 11.02 -28.60 -13.89
C LYS A 352 11.86 -27.90 -14.96
N ILE A 353 11.45 -26.67 -15.33
CA ILE A 353 12.16 -25.73 -16.18
C ILE A 353 12.25 -24.43 -15.40
N ASP A 354 13.44 -24.00 -15.06
CA ASP A 354 13.66 -22.75 -14.34
C ASP A 354 13.55 -21.56 -15.29
N VAL A 355 12.69 -20.58 -14.93
CA VAL A 355 12.51 -19.32 -15.64
C VAL A 355 13.06 -18.21 -14.78
N THR A 356 14.28 -17.77 -15.09
CA THR A 356 14.96 -16.71 -14.35
C THR A 356 14.57 -15.32 -14.84
N GLU A 357 14.80 -14.31 -14.01
CA GLU A 357 14.66 -12.90 -14.41
C GLU A 357 15.59 -12.61 -15.60
N PRO A 358 15.11 -11.98 -16.68
CA PRO A 358 15.94 -11.63 -17.83
C PRO A 358 16.97 -10.56 -17.44
N SER A 359 18.09 -10.54 -18.17
CA SER A 359 19.05 -9.43 -18.04
C SER A 359 18.44 -8.11 -18.48
N VAL A 360 19.04 -6.99 -18.04
CA VAL A 360 18.60 -5.64 -18.46
C VAL A 360 18.63 -5.51 -19.99
N GLU A 361 19.65 -6.06 -20.63
CA GLU A 361 19.78 -6.03 -22.09
C GLU A 361 18.67 -6.82 -22.80
N ASP A 362 18.33 -8.00 -22.27
CA ASP A 362 17.25 -8.82 -22.83
C ASP A 362 15.89 -8.20 -22.57
N ALA A 363 15.67 -7.61 -21.39
CA ALA A 363 14.46 -6.86 -21.08
C ALA A 363 14.26 -5.67 -22.03
N ILE A 364 15.33 -4.95 -22.40
CA ILE A 364 15.27 -3.87 -23.41
C ILE A 364 14.84 -4.44 -24.79
N LYS A 365 15.32 -5.63 -25.17
CA LYS A 365 14.90 -6.28 -26.43
C LYS A 365 13.44 -6.67 -26.37
N ILE A 366 12.99 -7.23 -25.23
CA ILE A 366 11.58 -7.61 -25.00
C ILE A 366 10.69 -6.36 -25.16
N LEU A 367 10.97 -5.28 -24.44
CA LEU A 367 10.18 -4.08 -24.53
C LEU A 367 10.20 -3.42 -25.92
N ARG A 368 11.31 -3.48 -26.62
CA ARG A 368 11.37 -3.03 -28.02
C ARG A 368 10.45 -3.80 -28.95
N GLY A 369 10.30 -5.08 -28.72
CA GLY A 369 9.39 -5.91 -29.51
C GLY A 369 7.92 -5.73 -29.12
N LEU A 370 7.63 -5.43 -27.86
CA LEU A 370 6.29 -5.12 -27.38
C LEU A 370 5.85 -3.67 -27.69
N LYS A 371 6.82 -2.78 -27.91
CA LYS A 371 6.59 -1.35 -28.16
C LYS A 371 5.47 -1.06 -29.19
N PRO A 372 5.40 -1.68 -30.38
CA PRO A 372 4.36 -1.37 -31.36
C PRO A 372 2.94 -1.60 -30.84
N TYR A 373 2.72 -2.62 -30.00
CA TYR A 373 1.41 -2.95 -29.43
C TYR A 373 0.95 -1.90 -28.41
N PHE A 374 1.87 -1.42 -27.56
CA PHE A 374 1.57 -0.34 -26.61
C PHE A 374 1.40 1.02 -27.33
N GLU A 375 2.16 1.27 -28.41
CA GLU A 375 2.00 2.46 -29.25
C GLU A 375 0.62 2.51 -29.94
N GLU A 376 0.14 1.37 -30.41
CA GLU A 376 -1.18 1.23 -31.02
C GLU A 376 -2.29 1.41 -29.98
N HIS A 377 -2.18 0.72 -28.82
CA HIS A 377 -3.17 0.77 -27.74
C HIS A 377 -3.35 2.18 -27.19
N HIS A 378 -2.26 2.90 -26.91
CA HIS A 378 -2.32 4.25 -26.34
C HIS A 378 -2.34 5.38 -27.39
N SER A 379 -2.25 5.06 -28.67
CA SER A 379 -2.15 6.04 -29.79
C SER A 379 -1.00 7.07 -29.62
N ILE A 380 0.15 6.61 -29.13
CA ILE A 380 1.36 7.41 -28.85
C ILE A 380 2.61 6.72 -29.42
N LYS A 381 3.76 7.41 -29.34
CA LYS A 381 5.06 6.83 -29.74
C LYS A 381 6.05 6.90 -28.58
N TYR A 382 6.80 5.81 -28.37
CA TYR A 382 7.90 5.78 -27.39
C TYR A 382 9.24 5.97 -28.11
N THR A 383 10.11 6.82 -27.56
CA THR A 383 11.49 6.92 -28.06
C THR A 383 12.30 5.68 -27.66
N SER A 384 13.39 5.39 -28.37
CA SER A 384 14.29 4.30 -27.97
C SER A 384 14.91 4.53 -26.60
N ASP A 385 15.16 5.79 -26.26
CA ASP A 385 15.69 6.19 -24.95
C ASP A 385 14.64 5.99 -23.85
N ALA A 386 13.35 6.23 -24.13
CA ALA A 386 12.27 5.97 -23.18
C ALA A 386 12.23 4.48 -22.78
N ILE A 387 12.30 3.58 -23.77
CA ILE A 387 12.31 2.13 -23.52
C ILE A 387 13.54 1.70 -22.69
N LYS A 388 14.73 2.22 -23.07
CA LYS A 388 15.95 1.95 -22.31
C LYS A 388 15.85 2.46 -20.87
N THR A 389 15.40 3.70 -20.70
CA THR A 389 15.21 4.35 -19.39
C THR A 389 14.19 3.58 -18.54
N ALA A 390 13.08 3.11 -19.12
CA ALA A 390 12.07 2.33 -18.41
C ALA A 390 12.67 1.06 -17.79
N VAL A 391 13.49 0.31 -18.55
CA VAL A 391 14.12 -0.91 -18.02
C VAL A 391 15.20 -0.60 -16.98
N GLU A 392 16.10 0.34 -17.27
CA GLU A 392 17.21 0.68 -16.37
C GLU A 392 16.71 1.24 -15.04
N LEU A 393 15.75 2.16 -15.07
CA LEU A 393 15.21 2.78 -13.86
C LEU A 393 14.29 1.84 -13.09
N SER A 394 13.45 1.05 -13.74
CA SER A 394 12.63 0.06 -13.05
C SER A 394 13.50 -1.03 -12.41
N SER A 395 14.58 -1.45 -13.07
CA SER A 395 15.55 -2.38 -12.48
C SER A 395 16.22 -1.84 -11.23
N ARG A 396 16.50 -0.53 -11.22
CA ARG A 396 17.22 0.15 -10.13
C ARG A 396 16.34 0.53 -8.95
N TYR A 397 15.10 0.95 -9.21
CA TYR A 397 14.26 1.59 -8.20
C TYR A 397 13.01 0.80 -7.82
N ILE A 398 12.55 -0.13 -8.66
CA ILE A 398 11.38 -0.99 -8.37
C ILE A 398 11.90 -2.39 -8.01
N ASN A 399 11.92 -2.71 -6.71
CA ASN A 399 12.51 -3.95 -6.21
C ASN A 399 11.50 -5.03 -5.83
N ASP A 400 10.24 -4.67 -5.68
CA ASP A 400 9.12 -5.55 -5.33
C ASP A 400 8.66 -6.45 -6.47
N ARG A 401 9.01 -6.11 -7.71
CA ARG A 401 8.65 -6.84 -8.93
C ARG A 401 9.88 -7.20 -9.77
N LYS A 402 9.70 -8.12 -10.71
CA LYS A 402 10.76 -8.63 -11.59
C LYS A 402 10.65 -8.07 -13.01
N LEU A 403 11.79 -8.03 -13.71
CA LEU A 403 11.80 -7.81 -15.16
C LEU A 403 11.24 -9.04 -15.89
N PRO A 404 10.54 -8.88 -17.02
CA PRO A 404 10.26 -7.61 -17.72
C PRO A 404 9.02 -6.88 -17.20
N ASP A 405 8.19 -7.51 -16.38
CA ASP A 405 6.87 -7.05 -15.94
C ASP A 405 6.88 -5.61 -15.40
N LYS A 406 7.75 -5.32 -14.43
CA LYS A 406 7.88 -3.96 -13.87
C LYS A 406 8.24 -2.87 -14.89
N ALA A 407 8.94 -3.24 -15.95
CA ALA A 407 9.29 -2.27 -17.01
C ALA A 407 8.15 -2.13 -18.03
N ILE A 408 7.38 -3.18 -18.23
CA ILE A 408 6.13 -3.17 -19.03
C ILE A 408 5.12 -2.25 -18.34
N ASP A 409 4.90 -2.42 -17.04
CA ASP A 409 4.00 -1.55 -16.26
C ASP A 409 4.39 -0.07 -16.37
N VAL A 410 5.69 0.24 -16.34
CA VAL A 410 6.17 1.64 -16.47
C VAL A 410 5.81 2.24 -17.83
N ILE A 411 5.97 1.50 -18.94
CA ILE A 411 5.60 2.03 -20.26
C ILE A 411 4.10 2.13 -20.43
N ASP A 412 3.36 1.17 -19.90
CA ASP A 412 1.90 1.14 -19.94
C ASP A 412 1.31 2.31 -19.14
N GLU A 413 1.77 2.53 -17.88
CA GLU A 413 1.34 3.66 -17.05
C GLU A 413 1.73 5.00 -17.69
N ALA A 414 2.89 5.08 -18.34
CA ALA A 414 3.30 6.29 -19.06
C ALA A 414 2.37 6.62 -20.24
N GLY A 415 1.89 5.60 -20.94
CA GLY A 415 0.87 5.72 -21.98
C GLY A 415 -0.47 6.15 -21.41
N ALA A 416 -0.95 5.43 -20.39
CA ALA A 416 -2.23 5.69 -19.73
C ALA A 416 -2.28 7.11 -19.12
N ALA A 417 -1.18 7.61 -18.58
CA ALA A 417 -1.10 8.97 -18.03
C ALA A 417 -1.44 10.06 -19.08
N GLN A 418 -1.19 9.81 -20.37
CA GLN A 418 -1.56 10.78 -21.43
C GLN A 418 -3.07 10.87 -21.64
N HIS A 419 -3.83 9.83 -21.35
CA HIS A 419 -5.30 9.87 -21.44
C HIS A 419 -5.93 10.77 -20.37
N LEU A 420 -5.27 10.96 -19.23
CA LEU A 420 -5.71 11.85 -18.15
C LEU A 420 -5.46 13.34 -18.46
N VAL A 421 -4.63 13.63 -19.45
CA VAL A 421 -4.32 15.01 -19.84
C VAL A 421 -5.30 15.50 -20.90
N ALA A 422 -5.74 16.78 -20.79
CA ALA A 422 -6.62 17.40 -21.78
C ALA A 422 -6.02 17.25 -23.20
N GLU A 423 -6.87 16.97 -24.17
CA GLU A 423 -6.50 16.59 -25.53
C GLU A 423 -5.51 17.56 -26.21
N SER A 424 -5.66 18.88 -25.96
CA SER A 424 -4.79 19.94 -26.46
C SER A 424 -3.37 19.92 -25.87
N LYS A 425 -3.16 19.23 -24.72
CA LYS A 425 -1.90 19.15 -24.00
C LYS A 425 -1.26 17.75 -24.05
N ARG A 426 -1.93 16.76 -24.67
CA ARG A 426 -1.42 15.39 -24.80
C ARG A 426 -0.16 15.35 -25.64
N ARG A 427 0.84 14.67 -25.13
CA ARG A 427 2.08 14.45 -25.89
C ARG A 427 1.92 13.20 -26.76
N LYS A 428 2.18 13.33 -28.05
CA LYS A 428 2.16 12.20 -28.99
C LYS A 428 3.41 11.33 -28.90
N THR A 429 4.46 11.82 -28.26
CA THR A 429 5.73 11.09 -28.11
C THR A 429 6.19 11.16 -26.66
N ILE A 430 6.48 9.98 -26.08
CA ILE A 430 6.99 9.81 -24.73
C ILE A 430 8.51 9.63 -24.80
N GLY A 431 9.25 10.46 -24.07
CA GLY A 431 10.70 10.42 -23.92
C GLY A 431 11.13 9.92 -22.54
N ALA A 432 12.42 10.01 -22.26
CA ALA A 432 13.01 9.59 -21.00
C ALA A 432 12.42 10.35 -19.78
N LYS A 433 12.14 11.66 -19.93
CA LYS A 433 11.62 12.49 -18.83
C LYS A 433 10.23 12.04 -18.34
N GLU A 434 9.35 11.64 -19.23
CA GLU A 434 8.03 11.14 -18.90
C GLU A 434 8.14 9.80 -18.15
N ILE A 435 9.03 8.94 -18.59
CA ILE A 435 9.34 7.66 -17.92
C ILE A 435 9.92 7.91 -16.52
N GLU A 436 10.87 8.84 -16.39
CA GLU A 436 11.45 9.23 -15.10
C GLU A 436 10.35 9.67 -14.11
N ALA A 437 9.38 10.45 -14.56
CA ALA A 437 8.27 10.91 -13.73
C ALA A 437 7.35 9.75 -13.29
N VAL A 438 7.10 8.79 -14.18
CA VAL A 438 6.29 7.61 -13.86
C VAL A 438 7.02 6.69 -12.87
N VAL A 439 8.30 6.40 -13.13
CA VAL A 439 9.11 5.59 -12.19
C VAL A 439 9.19 6.26 -10.83
N ALA A 440 9.37 7.59 -10.77
CA ALA A 440 9.39 8.33 -9.52
C ALA A 440 8.08 8.14 -8.73
N LYS A 441 6.94 8.15 -9.41
CA LYS A 441 5.63 7.95 -8.80
C LYS A 441 5.44 6.51 -8.30
N ILE A 442 5.78 5.51 -9.11
CA ILE A 442 5.67 4.08 -8.76
C ILE A 442 6.60 3.75 -7.59
N ALA A 443 7.87 4.16 -7.68
CA ALA A 443 8.87 3.90 -6.65
C ALA A 443 8.78 4.83 -5.43
N ARG A 444 7.81 5.77 -5.42
CA ARG A 444 7.59 6.76 -4.35
C ARG A 444 8.84 7.58 -4.01
N ILE A 445 9.57 7.99 -5.02
CA ILE A 445 10.75 8.85 -4.90
C ILE A 445 10.48 10.20 -5.55
N PRO A 446 11.10 11.28 -5.04
CA PRO A 446 11.00 12.58 -5.70
C PRO A 446 11.51 12.50 -7.15
N PRO A 447 10.81 13.12 -8.11
CA PRO A 447 11.21 13.09 -9.52
C PRO A 447 12.64 13.58 -9.77
N LYS A 448 13.14 14.50 -8.93
CA LYS A 448 14.52 15.02 -8.99
C LYS A 448 15.59 13.97 -8.75
N ASN A 449 15.27 12.89 -7.99
CA ASN A 449 16.23 11.82 -7.69
C ASN A 449 16.33 10.76 -8.80
N VAL A 450 15.43 10.79 -9.74
CA VAL A 450 15.40 9.88 -10.90
C VAL A 450 16.06 10.53 -12.13
N SER A 451 16.07 11.87 -12.17
CA SER A 451 16.67 12.66 -13.25
C SER A 451 18.19 12.86 -13.07
N LYS A 452 18.87 13.25 -14.13
CA LYS A 452 20.31 13.62 -14.11
C LYS A 452 20.66 14.79 -13.18
N ASP A 453 19.66 15.49 -12.63
CA ASP A 453 19.81 16.62 -11.70
C ASP A 453 20.29 16.19 -10.31
N ASP A 454 20.36 14.89 -10.01
CA ASP A 454 20.89 14.34 -8.74
C ASP A 454 22.34 14.82 -8.48
N ALA A 455 23.11 15.03 -9.56
CA ALA A 455 24.47 15.53 -9.46
C ALA A 455 24.56 17.00 -8.96
N GLU A 456 23.57 17.85 -9.27
CA GLU A 456 23.51 19.23 -8.79
C GLU A 456 23.11 19.29 -7.33
N VAL A 457 22.10 18.49 -6.92
CA VAL A 457 21.68 18.36 -5.52
C VAL A 457 22.85 17.90 -4.64
N LEU A 458 23.60 16.88 -5.10
CA LEU A 458 24.77 16.36 -4.37
C LEU A 458 25.95 17.36 -4.36
N ARG A 459 26.09 18.19 -5.39
CA ARG A 459 27.12 19.25 -5.42
C ARG A 459 26.86 20.30 -4.35
N ASP A 460 25.60 20.70 -4.18
CA ASP A 460 25.19 21.75 -3.26
C ASP A 460 24.77 21.24 -1.88
N LEU A 461 24.78 19.92 -1.67
CA LEU A 461 24.36 19.26 -0.42
C LEU A 461 25.06 19.87 0.81
N GLU A 462 26.38 19.97 0.76
CA GLU A 462 27.22 20.53 1.84
C GLU A 462 26.82 21.98 2.17
N LYS A 463 26.67 22.83 1.15
CA LYS A 463 26.28 24.23 1.31
C LYS A 463 24.87 24.36 1.89
N SER A 464 23.96 23.49 1.43
CA SER A 464 22.57 23.48 1.89
C SER A 464 22.48 23.09 3.36
N LEU A 465 23.23 22.08 3.80
CA LEU A 465 23.26 21.65 5.18
C LEU A 465 23.91 22.71 6.10
N LYS A 466 25.06 23.31 5.68
CA LYS A 466 25.74 24.38 6.43
C LYS A 466 24.92 25.65 6.60
N ARG A 467 23.97 25.93 5.70
CA ARG A 467 23.03 27.07 5.84
C ARG A 467 22.05 26.90 6.99
N VAL A 468 21.74 25.68 7.37
CA VAL A 468 20.66 25.39 8.32
C VAL A 468 21.19 24.81 9.63
N VAL A 469 22.31 24.09 9.59
CA VAL A 469 22.97 23.54 10.78
C VAL A 469 24.30 24.26 11.02
N PHE A 470 24.39 24.91 12.15
CA PHE A 470 25.53 25.78 12.50
C PHE A 470 26.54 25.03 13.39
N GLY A 471 27.84 25.31 13.19
CA GLY A 471 28.93 24.88 14.04
C GLY A 471 29.27 23.39 13.99
N GLN A 472 28.80 22.68 12.97
CA GLN A 472 29.08 21.26 12.74
C GLN A 472 29.70 21.04 11.35
N ASP A 473 30.47 22.00 10.84
CA ASP A 473 31.05 21.94 9.50
C ASP A 473 31.85 20.66 9.25
N PRO A 474 32.75 20.20 10.15
CA PRO A 474 33.51 18.96 9.93
C PRO A 474 32.61 17.72 9.81
N ALA A 475 31.53 17.66 10.61
CA ALA A 475 30.59 16.57 10.57
C ALA A 475 29.77 16.56 9.26
N ILE A 476 29.38 17.74 8.77
CA ILE A 476 28.65 17.91 7.51
C ILE A 476 29.56 17.56 6.31
N ASP A 477 30.83 17.95 6.35
CA ASP A 477 31.81 17.65 5.30
C ASP A 477 32.06 16.15 5.20
N ALA A 478 32.24 15.48 6.34
CA ALA A 478 32.42 14.03 6.40
C ALA A 478 31.17 13.28 5.87
N LEU A 479 29.98 13.70 6.30
CA LEU A 479 28.70 13.11 5.84
C LEU A 479 28.50 13.33 4.34
N SER A 480 28.68 14.55 3.85
CA SER A 480 28.51 14.89 2.45
C SER A 480 29.46 14.13 1.54
N SER A 481 30.73 13.98 1.97
CA SER A 481 31.75 13.20 1.26
C SER A 481 31.38 11.71 1.19
N ALA A 482 30.93 11.13 2.29
CA ALA A 482 30.52 9.73 2.36
C ALA A 482 29.28 9.45 1.47
N ILE A 483 28.30 10.36 1.47
CA ILE A 483 27.10 10.24 0.61
C ILE A 483 27.49 10.37 -0.87
N LYS A 484 28.38 11.33 -1.23
CA LYS A 484 28.86 11.50 -2.61
C LYS A 484 29.58 10.23 -3.09
N LEU A 485 30.42 9.62 -2.25
CA LEU A 485 31.11 8.36 -2.56
C LEU A 485 30.12 7.21 -2.84
N ALA A 486 29.12 7.06 -1.97
CA ALA A 486 28.09 6.04 -2.12
C ALA A 486 27.26 6.21 -3.40
N ARG A 487 26.88 7.45 -3.73
CA ARG A 487 26.10 7.77 -4.94
C ARG A 487 26.91 7.69 -6.22
N ALA A 488 28.23 7.83 -6.16
CA ALA A 488 29.13 7.63 -7.31
C ALA A 488 29.22 6.15 -7.77
N GLY A 489 28.55 5.22 -7.08
CA GLY A 489 28.53 3.79 -7.44
C GLY A 489 29.76 3.02 -6.96
N LEU A 490 30.58 3.59 -6.09
CA LEU A 490 31.80 2.96 -5.55
C LEU A 490 31.51 2.08 -4.32
N ARG A 491 30.24 1.80 -4.03
CA ARG A 491 29.79 0.92 -2.92
C ARG A 491 29.46 -0.49 -3.41
N GLU A 492 29.36 -1.42 -2.49
CA GLU A 492 28.81 -2.76 -2.75
C GLU A 492 27.31 -2.68 -3.06
N PRO A 493 26.83 -3.28 -4.18
CA PRO A 493 25.43 -3.15 -4.62
C PRO A 493 24.41 -3.71 -3.63
N GLU A 494 24.81 -4.65 -2.79
CA GLU A 494 23.95 -5.37 -1.85
C GLU A 494 23.77 -4.66 -0.50
N LYS A 495 24.50 -3.59 -0.21
CA LYS A 495 24.44 -2.86 1.06
C LYS A 495 23.56 -1.60 0.97
N PRO A 496 23.11 -1.04 2.10
CA PRO A 496 22.42 0.27 2.15
C PRO A 496 23.25 1.41 1.53
N ILE A 497 22.66 2.55 1.22
CA ILE A 497 23.37 3.72 0.66
C ILE A 497 24.51 4.15 1.58
N GLY A 498 24.29 4.10 2.90
CA GLY A 498 25.31 4.35 3.88
C GLY A 498 24.83 4.09 5.29
N ASN A 499 25.74 3.66 6.15
CA ASN A 499 25.51 3.34 7.55
C ASN A 499 26.36 4.28 8.41
N TYR A 500 25.76 5.31 8.99
CA TYR A 500 26.45 6.37 9.69
C TYR A 500 26.13 6.37 11.18
N LEU A 501 27.15 6.49 12.02
CA LEU A 501 26.99 6.68 13.45
C LEU A 501 27.34 8.14 13.81
N PHE A 502 26.36 8.91 14.28
CA PHE A 502 26.53 10.27 14.79
C PHE A 502 26.81 10.22 16.29
N ALA A 503 28.01 10.49 16.69
CA ALA A 503 28.44 10.49 18.08
C ALA A 503 28.66 11.91 18.61
N GLY A 504 28.34 12.16 19.88
CA GLY A 504 28.58 13.45 20.52
C GLY A 504 27.50 13.82 21.54
N PRO A 505 27.65 14.95 22.23
CA PRO A 505 26.74 15.41 23.29
C PRO A 505 25.29 15.55 22.84
N THR A 506 24.36 15.56 23.78
CA THR A 506 22.95 15.84 23.52
C THR A 506 22.75 17.31 23.09
N GLY A 507 21.83 17.55 22.15
CA GLY A 507 21.44 18.92 21.77
C GLY A 507 22.44 19.69 20.91
N VAL A 508 23.40 19.00 20.25
CA VAL A 508 24.40 19.61 19.33
C VAL A 508 23.96 19.61 17.86
N GLY A 509 22.78 19.02 17.54
CA GLY A 509 22.21 19.06 16.19
C GLY A 509 22.24 17.75 15.42
N LYS A 510 22.59 16.59 16.01
CA LYS A 510 22.61 15.28 15.33
C LYS A 510 21.32 14.95 14.60
N THR A 511 20.19 15.00 15.29
CA THR A 511 18.85 14.75 14.73
C THR A 511 18.46 15.78 13.67
N GLU A 512 18.88 17.05 13.86
CA GLU A 512 18.61 18.13 12.91
C GLU A 512 19.35 17.92 11.57
N VAL A 513 20.61 17.46 11.63
CA VAL A 513 21.37 17.09 10.38
C VAL A 513 20.66 15.99 9.62
N ALA A 514 20.19 14.94 10.30
CA ALA A 514 19.44 13.85 9.65
C ALA A 514 18.15 14.35 9.01
N LYS A 515 17.40 15.24 9.68
CA LYS A 515 16.19 15.86 9.15
C LYS A 515 16.50 16.72 7.93
N GLN A 516 17.48 17.60 8.01
CA GLN A 516 17.85 18.47 6.90
C GLN A 516 18.45 17.71 5.71
N LEU A 517 19.11 16.58 5.98
CA LEU A 517 19.55 15.67 4.93
C LEU A 517 18.35 15.08 4.16
N ALA A 518 17.34 14.59 4.87
CA ALA A 518 16.13 14.06 4.27
C ALA A 518 15.39 15.14 3.45
N ASP A 519 15.22 16.34 4.01
CA ASP A 519 14.58 17.48 3.34
C ASP A 519 15.37 17.90 2.08
N THR A 520 16.71 17.95 2.15
CA THR A 520 17.57 18.36 1.00
C THR A 520 17.55 17.31 -0.10
N LEU A 521 17.58 16.02 0.26
CA LEU A 521 17.47 14.92 -0.70
C LEU A 521 16.02 14.72 -1.17
N GLY A 522 15.03 15.34 -0.53
CA GLY A 522 13.62 15.20 -0.83
C GLY A 522 13.09 13.80 -0.57
N VAL A 523 13.61 13.09 0.43
CA VAL A 523 13.17 11.77 0.85
C VAL A 523 12.55 11.81 2.24
N GLU A 524 11.74 10.81 2.58
CA GLU A 524 11.08 10.72 3.89
C GLU A 524 12.10 10.45 5.00
N LEU A 525 11.85 11.03 6.20
CA LEU A 525 12.59 10.74 7.41
C LEU A 525 11.80 9.78 8.30
N LEU A 526 12.25 8.53 8.38
CA LEU A 526 11.74 7.56 9.34
C LEU A 526 12.55 7.64 10.62
N ARG A 527 11.91 7.99 11.74
CA ARG A 527 12.59 8.14 13.02
C ARG A 527 12.06 7.14 14.04
N PHE A 528 12.98 6.43 14.69
CA PHE A 528 12.71 5.53 15.81
C PHE A 528 13.60 5.92 16.99
N ASP A 529 13.00 6.13 18.16
CA ASP A 529 13.71 6.39 19.41
C ASP A 529 13.98 5.06 20.11
N MET A 530 15.26 4.69 20.24
CA MET A 530 15.67 3.41 20.81
C MET A 530 15.39 3.28 22.29
N SER A 531 15.07 4.38 22.98
CA SER A 531 14.60 4.33 24.36
C SER A 531 13.25 3.61 24.50
N GLU A 532 12.44 3.52 23.43
CA GLU A 532 11.20 2.73 23.41
C GLU A 532 11.44 1.23 23.18
N TYR A 533 12.64 0.85 22.76
CA TYR A 533 13.02 -0.51 22.38
C TYR A 533 14.12 -1.10 23.29
N MET A 534 14.07 -0.76 24.58
CA MET A 534 14.99 -1.27 25.60
C MET A 534 14.67 -2.70 26.00
N GLU A 535 13.41 -3.12 25.87
CA GLU A 535 12.95 -4.44 26.29
C GLU A 535 12.75 -5.37 25.10
N LYS A 536 13.00 -6.67 25.30
CA LYS A 536 12.93 -7.68 24.25
C LYS A 536 11.56 -7.74 23.54
N HIS A 537 10.48 -7.60 24.26
CA HIS A 537 9.13 -7.59 23.67
C HIS A 537 8.86 -6.34 22.82
N ALA A 538 9.51 -5.22 23.12
CA ALA A 538 9.39 -4.01 22.30
C ALA A 538 10.09 -4.17 20.93
N VAL A 539 11.17 -4.97 20.86
CA VAL A 539 11.88 -5.26 19.59
C VAL A 539 10.96 -5.97 18.60
N SER A 540 10.04 -6.83 19.07
CA SER A 540 9.06 -7.49 18.20
C SER A 540 8.14 -6.51 17.48
N ARG A 541 7.93 -5.29 17.98
CA ARG A 541 7.17 -4.24 17.27
C ARG A 541 7.93 -3.67 16.08
N LEU A 542 9.28 -3.77 16.05
CA LEU A 542 10.07 -3.31 14.90
C LEU A 542 9.98 -4.25 13.70
N ILE A 543 9.97 -5.57 13.93
CA ILE A 543 10.07 -6.60 12.89
C ILE A 543 8.87 -7.54 12.82
N GLY A 544 7.79 -7.26 13.59
CA GLY A 544 6.63 -8.12 13.73
C GLY A 544 6.75 -9.13 14.87
N ALA A 545 5.63 -9.63 15.37
CA ALA A 545 5.59 -10.67 16.40
C ALA A 545 5.75 -12.06 15.76
N PRO A 546 6.46 -13.01 16.41
CA PRO A 546 6.53 -14.39 15.93
C PRO A 546 5.15 -15.06 15.89
N PRO A 547 4.95 -16.09 15.03
CA PRO A 547 3.72 -16.86 15.00
C PRO A 547 3.34 -17.41 16.38
N GLY A 548 2.07 -17.21 16.78
CA GLY A 548 1.55 -17.66 18.06
C GLY A 548 1.57 -16.62 19.19
N TYR A 549 2.09 -15.43 18.96
CA TYR A 549 2.02 -14.31 19.91
C TYR A 549 0.89 -13.33 19.52
N VAL A 550 0.36 -12.62 20.53
CA VAL A 550 -0.67 -11.58 20.31
C VAL A 550 -0.09 -10.47 19.42
N GLY A 551 -0.78 -10.13 18.33
CA GLY A 551 -0.31 -9.15 17.36
C GLY A 551 0.52 -9.72 16.18
N PHE A 552 0.55 -11.04 16.00
CA PHE A 552 1.21 -11.71 14.86
C PHE A 552 0.76 -11.17 13.49
N ASP A 553 -0.52 -10.80 13.33
CA ASP A 553 -1.05 -10.23 12.07
C ASP A 553 -0.62 -8.78 11.83
N GLN A 554 0.02 -8.13 12.82
CA GLN A 554 0.54 -6.78 12.68
C GLN A 554 1.97 -6.85 12.16
N GLY A 555 2.23 -6.16 11.03
CA GLY A 555 3.58 -6.01 10.50
C GLY A 555 4.52 -5.28 11.46
N GLY A 556 5.82 -5.35 11.23
CA GLY A 556 6.79 -4.61 12.03
C GLY A 556 6.85 -3.13 11.63
N MET A 557 6.87 -2.22 12.60
CA MET A 557 6.88 -0.78 12.33
C MET A 557 8.07 -0.34 11.47
N LEU A 558 9.25 -0.95 11.67
CA LEU A 558 10.45 -0.67 10.88
C LEU A 558 10.32 -1.24 9.47
N THR A 559 9.89 -2.49 9.36
CA THR A 559 9.76 -3.18 8.08
C THR A 559 8.65 -2.55 7.23
N ASP A 560 7.50 -2.23 7.81
CA ASP A 560 6.40 -1.57 7.10
C ASP A 560 6.74 -0.13 6.72
N GLY A 561 7.43 0.61 7.60
CA GLY A 561 7.85 1.99 7.31
C GLY A 561 8.80 2.06 6.12
N VAL A 562 9.79 1.15 6.05
CA VAL A 562 10.75 1.09 4.94
C VAL A 562 10.10 0.54 3.67
N ASP A 563 9.20 -0.42 3.78
CA ASP A 563 8.47 -0.94 2.61
C ASP A 563 7.54 0.12 1.98
N GLN A 564 6.92 0.97 2.81
CA GLN A 564 6.13 2.10 2.33
C GLN A 564 7.01 3.22 1.73
N ASN A 565 8.23 3.41 2.24
CA ASN A 565 9.18 4.42 1.81
C ASN A 565 10.55 3.79 1.54
N PRO A 566 10.74 3.09 0.41
CA PRO A 566 11.98 2.36 0.10
C PRO A 566 13.21 3.27 -0.03
N HIS A 567 12.98 4.55 -0.31
CA HIS A 567 14.01 5.60 -0.38
C HIS A 567 13.80 6.57 0.77
N CYS A 568 14.47 6.36 1.88
CA CYS A 568 14.30 7.18 3.08
C CYS A 568 15.63 7.37 3.81
N VAL A 569 15.65 8.36 4.68
CA VAL A 569 16.63 8.46 5.76
C VAL A 569 16.03 7.78 6.98
N LEU A 570 16.64 6.68 7.42
CA LEU A 570 16.25 5.96 8.62
C LEU A 570 17.12 6.42 9.77
N LEU A 571 16.49 7.12 10.72
CA LEU A 571 17.15 7.64 11.92
C LEU A 571 16.79 6.79 13.13
N LEU A 572 17.78 6.14 13.71
CA LEU A 572 17.68 5.43 14.98
C LEU A 572 18.34 6.28 16.06
N ASP A 573 17.53 6.89 16.91
CA ASP A 573 18.00 7.85 17.92
C ASP A 573 18.35 7.13 19.24
N GLU A 574 19.43 7.53 19.91
CA GLU A 574 19.89 7.02 21.21
C GLU A 574 20.20 5.49 21.21
N MET A 575 21.01 5.04 20.26
CA MET A 575 21.35 3.62 20.06
C MET A 575 21.91 2.91 21.29
N GLU A 576 22.61 3.61 22.17
CA GLU A 576 23.15 3.03 23.43
C GLU A 576 22.06 2.51 24.37
N LYS A 577 20.79 2.88 24.15
CA LYS A 577 19.65 2.40 24.95
C LYS A 577 18.97 1.18 24.35
N ALA A 578 19.28 0.83 23.10
CA ALA A 578 18.63 -0.26 22.38
C ALA A 578 18.92 -1.62 23.03
N HIS A 579 17.92 -2.52 22.97
CA HIS A 579 18.13 -3.93 23.34
C HIS A 579 19.16 -4.59 22.41
N PRO A 580 19.99 -5.52 22.89
CA PRO A 580 21.00 -6.22 22.06
C PRO A 580 20.44 -6.85 20.78
N ASP A 581 19.22 -7.33 20.77
CA ASP A 581 18.60 -7.91 19.58
C ASP A 581 18.41 -6.89 18.43
N VAL A 582 18.28 -5.58 18.74
CA VAL A 582 18.23 -4.52 17.72
C VAL A 582 19.56 -4.46 16.95
N TYR A 583 20.69 -4.62 17.62
CA TYR A 583 21.99 -4.65 16.95
C TYR A 583 22.11 -5.83 15.99
N ASN A 584 21.59 -7.00 16.36
CA ASN A 584 21.60 -8.18 15.48
C ASN A 584 20.76 -7.96 14.21
N ILE A 585 19.62 -7.28 14.34
CA ILE A 585 18.79 -6.88 13.20
C ILE A 585 19.56 -5.93 12.29
N LEU A 586 20.21 -4.92 12.88
CA LEU A 586 20.96 -3.92 12.10
C LEU A 586 22.19 -4.52 11.42
N LEU A 587 22.87 -5.49 12.03
CA LEU A 587 23.96 -6.22 11.39
C LEU A 587 23.50 -6.89 10.10
N GLN A 588 22.31 -7.52 10.12
CA GLN A 588 21.73 -8.14 8.92
C GLN A 588 21.41 -7.09 7.84
N VAL A 589 20.85 -5.94 8.24
CA VAL A 589 20.54 -4.83 7.33
C VAL A 589 21.81 -4.27 6.70
N MET A 590 22.86 -4.02 7.50
CA MET A 590 24.12 -3.44 7.03
C MET A 590 24.92 -4.36 6.11
N ASP A 591 24.84 -5.70 6.32
CA ASP A 591 25.60 -6.67 5.51
C ASP A 591 24.89 -7.01 4.20
N HIS A 592 23.56 -7.20 4.24
CA HIS A 592 22.81 -7.75 3.11
C HIS A 592 21.83 -6.76 2.50
N GLY A 593 21.65 -5.56 3.08
CA GLY A 593 20.66 -4.59 2.60
C GLY A 593 19.23 -5.10 2.58
N LYS A 594 18.94 -6.17 3.34
CA LYS A 594 17.63 -6.82 3.40
C LYS A 594 17.33 -7.28 4.81
N LEU A 595 16.07 -7.21 5.19
CA LEU A 595 15.59 -7.73 6.47
C LEU A 595 14.35 -8.59 6.22
N THR A 596 14.37 -9.80 6.76
CA THR A 596 13.19 -10.68 6.69
C THR A 596 12.44 -10.56 8.02
N ASP A 597 11.17 -10.20 7.93
CA ASP A 597 10.28 -10.13 9.09
C ASP A 597 9.90 -11.54 9.60
N HIS A 598 9.22 -11.61 10.72
CA HIS A 598 8.75 -12.89 11.29
C HIS A 598 7.68 -13.57 10.43
N ASN A 599 7.03 -12.86 9.52
CA ASN A 599 6.06 -13.39 8.55
C ASN A 599 6.74 -13.97 7.30
N GLY A 600 8.07 -13.89 7.22
CA GLY A 600 8.85 -14.35 6.07
C GLY A 600 8.86 -13.36 4.89
N ARG A 601 8.37 -12.14 5.10
CA ARG A 601 8.45 -11.06 4.11
C ARG A 601 9.84 -10.43 4.17
N THR A 602 10.50 -10.29 3.03
CA THR A 602 11.81 -9.66 2.92
C THR A 602 11.66 -8.22 2.45
N VAL A 603 12.12 -7.28 3.27
CA VAL A 603 12.11 -5.84 3.00
C VAL A 603 13.50 -5.39 2.56
N ASP A 604 13.56 -4.52 1.56
CA ASP A 604 14.78 -4.04 0.91
C ASP A 604 15.25 -2.71 1.50
N PHE A 605 16.46 -2.69 2.06
CA PHE A 605 17.10 -1.52 2.66
C PHE A 605 18.22 -0.92 1.79
N ARG A 606 18.45 -1.44 0.58
CA ARG A 606 19.58 -1.01 -0.27
C ARG A 606 19.53 0.45 -0.68
N ASN A 607 18.34 1.06 -0.69
CA ASN A 607 18.15 2.46 -1.00
C ASN A 607 17.93 3.36 0.23
N VAL A 608 18.17 2.83 1.44
CA VAL A 608 18.05 3.54 2.71
C VAL A 608 19.40 4.16 3.11
N ILE A 609 19.33 5.36 3.66
CA ILE A 609 20.46 5.98 4.38
C ILE A 609 20.21 5.74 5.86
N LEU A 610 20.99 4.84 6.47
CA LEU A 610 20.87 4.51 7.89
C LEU A 610 21.73 5.47 8.71
N ILE A 611 21.10 6.23 9.59
CA ILE A 611 21.74 7.14 10.54
C ILE A 611 21.39 6.67 11.95
N MET A 612 22.41 6.45 12.75
CA MET A 612 22.28 6.08 14.14
C MET A 612 22.88 7.19 15.00
N THR A 613 22.21 7.60 16.08
CA THR A 613 22.80 8.59 16.99
C THR A 613 23.21 7.94 18.31
N SER A 614 24.26 8.45 18.90
CA SER A 614 24.71 8.04 20.23
C SER A 614 25.20 9.23 21.03
N ASN A 615 24.95 9.17 22.34
CA ASN A 615 25.51 10.10 23.33
C ASN A 615 26.71 9.48 24.09
N ALA A 616 27.21 8.33 23.64
CA ALA A 616 28.40 7.68 24.19
C ALA A 616 29.60 8.66 24.10
N GLY A 617 30.36 8.81 25.17
CA GLY A 617 31.46 9.77 25.27
C GLY A 617 31.09 11.15 25.90
N ALA A 618 29.83 11.59 25.82
CA ALA A 618 29.41 12.88 26.36
C ALA A 618 29.64 13.00 27.90
N THR A 619 29.46 11.90 28.62
CA THR A 619 29.66 11.83 30.08
C THR A 619 31.11 11.85 30.48
N GLU A 620 32.02 11.35 29.65
CA GLU A 620 33.46 11.35 29.90
C GLU A 620 34.05 12.72 29.56
N LEU A 621 33.63 13.36 28.49
CA LEU A 621 33.95 14.76 28.18
C LEU A 621 33.55 15.74 29.30
N ALA A 622 32.40 15.51 29.92
CA ALA A 622 31.93 16.33 31.05
C ALA A 622 32.73 16.10 32.34
N LYS A 623 33.37 14.92 32.54
CA LYS A 623 34.21 14.59 33.68
C LYS A 623 35.64 15.14 33.55
N ALA A 624 36.15 15.30 32.34
CA ALA A 624 37.49 15.84 32.08
C ALA A 624 37.60 17.35 32.35
N ALA A 625 36.50 18.07 32.55
CA ALA A 625 36.48 19.49 32.89
C ALA A 625 36.90 19.81 34.35
N ILE A 626 37.18 18.81 35.18
CA ILE A 626 37.66 19.03 36.59
C ILE A 626 39.16 18.71 36.66
N GLY A 627 39.98 19.52 35.99
CA GLY A 627 41.44 19.43 36.06
C GLY A 627 42.10 20.42 35.13
N PHE A 628 43.00 21.21 35.68
CA PHE A 628 43.80 22.25 35.03
C PHE A 628 44.49 21.75 33.76
N GLY A 629 44.18 22.33 32.60
CA GLY A 629 44.98 22.38 31.40
C GLY A 629 45.23 21.04 30.71
N ARG A 630 44.31 20.64 29.80
CA ARG A 630 44.62 19.70 28.73
C ARG A 630 43.84 20.05 27.48
N ASP A 631 44.58 20.18 26.38
CA ASP A 631 44.06 20.20 25.03
C ASP A 631 43.17 18.98 24.80
N HIS A 632 42.04 19.17 24.11
CA HIS A 632 41.18 18.10 23.63
C HIS A 632 42.02 17.04 22.91
N ARG A 633 42.19 15.85 23.53
CA ARG A 633 42.79 14.73 22.82
C ARG A 633 41.79 14.18 21.83
N GLU A 634 42.10 14.37 20.56
CA GLU A 634 41.51 13.57 19.49
C GLU A 634 41.67 12.08 19.85
N GLY A 635 40.59 11.37 20.15
CA GLY A 635 40.58 9.95 20.46
C GLY A 635 39.78 9.52 21.70
N GLU A 636 39.39 10.42 22.60
CA GLU A 636 38.56 10.06 23.77
C GLU A 636 37.13 9.65 23.37
N ASP A 637 36.59 10.26 22.34
CA ASP A 637 35.29 9.89 21.75
C ASP A 637 35.31 8.48 21.16
N THR A 638 36.42 8.12 20.51
CA THR A 638 36.64 6.80 19.92
C THR A 638 36.66 5.71 20.98
N ALA A 639 37.30 5.95 22.12
CA ALA A 639 37.41 4.98 23.22
C ALA A 639 36.03 4.72 23.87
N ALA A 640 35.15 5.74 23.96
CA ALA A 640 33.82 5.56 24.49
C ALA A 640 32.90 4.78 23.53
N ILE A 641 33.02 5.04 22.23
CA ILE A 641 32.32 4.29 21.18
C ILE A 641 32.77 2.83 21.17
N GLU A 642 34.06 2.59 21.36
CA GLU A 642 34.65 1.23 21.43
C GLU A 642 34.15 0.40 22.61
N ARG A 643 33.84 1.04 23.73
CA ARG A 643 33.26 0.36 24.90
C ARG A 643 31.76 0.09 24.73
N THR A 644 31.03 0.95 23.99
CA THR A 644 29.60 0.86 23.85
C THR A 644 29.17 -0.08 22.72
N PHE A 645 29.89 -0.05 21.61
CA PHE A 645 29.57 -0.82 20.41
C PHE A 645 30.61 -1.92 20.15
N THR A 646 30.14 -3.12 19.84
CA THR A 646 31.00 -4.27 19.53
C THR A 646 31.87 -4.00 18.31
N PRO A 647 33.07 -4.57 18.21
CA PRO A 647 33.95 -4.46 17.03
C PRO A 647 33.23 -4.87 15.76
N GLU A 648 32.38 -5.89 15.83
CA GLU A 648 31.60 -6.40 14.70
C GLU A 648 30.63 -5.34 14.15
N PHE A 649 29.93 -4.62 15.02
CA PHE A 649 29.04 -3.54 14.63
C PHE A 649 29.78 -2.36 14.03
N ARG A 650 30.89 -1.95 14.66
CA ARG A 650 31.73 -0.81 14.20
C ARG A 650 32.31 -1.03 12.80
N ASN A 651 32.75 -2.26 12.49
CA ASN A 651 33.35 -2.60 11.20
C ASN A 651 32.34 -2.54 10.03
N ARG A 652 31.04 -2.44 10.32
CA ARG A 652 29.98 -2.34 9.31
C ARG A 652 29.48 -0.91 9.08
N LEU A 653 30.02 0.04 9.86
CA LEU A 653 29.74 1.46 9.67
C LEU A 653 30.61 2.00 8.52
N ASP A 654 30.00 2.75 7.62
CA ASP A 654 30.72 3.46 6.56
C ASP A 654 31.49 4.67 7.11
N ALA A 655 30.93 5.34 8.12
CA ALA A 655 31.61 6.39 8.85
C ALA A 655 31.04 6.61 10.25
N THR A 656 31.91 6.93 11.20
CA THR A 656 31.56 7.50 12.49
C THR A 656 31.83 8.99 12.44
N ILE A 657 30.80 9.79 12.66
CA ILE A 657 30.80 11.26 12.51
C ILE A 657 30.66 11.87 13.91
N SER A 658 31.72 12.54 14.36
CA SER A 658 31.74 13.20 15.68
C SER A 658 31.17 14.61 15.61
N PHE A 659 30.25 14.91 16.53
CA PHE A 659 29.64 16.21 16.71
C PHE A 659 30.24 16.92 17.93
N ALA A 660 30.80 18.09 17.69
CA ALA A 660 31.42 18.88 18.74
C ALA A 660 30.39 19.64 19.59
N PRO A 661 30.70 19.98 20.87
CA PRO A 661 29.91 20.93 21.64
C PRO A 661 29.80 22.30 20.92
N LEU A 662 28.65 22.96 21.04
CA LEU A 662 28.41 24.23 20.35
C LEU A 662 29.11 25.38 21.10
N PRO A 663 29.97 26.17 20.44
CA PRO A 663 30.54 27.38 21.02
C PRO A 663 29.46 28.49 21.13
N LYS A 664 29.70 29.48 22.02
CA LYS A 664 28.72 30.50 22.34
C LYS A 664 28.24 31.30 21.13
N ASP A 665 29.12 31.59 20.18
CA ASP A 665 28.79 32.31 18.94
C ASP A 665 27.81 31.54 18.06
N VAL A 666 27.96 30.21 18.02
CA VAL A 666 27.03 29.33 17.28
C VAL A 666 25.68 29.23 18.00
N ILE A 667 25.66 29.25 19.35
CA ILE A 667 24.41 29.23 20.10
C ILE A 667 23.59 30.50 19.81
N LEU A 668 24.23 31.64 19.64
CA LEU A 668 23.54 32.89 19.22
C LEU A 668 22.90 32.75 17.85
N GLN A 669 23.58 32.15 16.89
CA GLN A 669 23.01 31.86 15.58
C GLN A 669 21.81 30.89 15.65
N VAL A 670 21.88 29.89 16.54
CA VAL A 670 20.76 28.98 16.78
C VAL A 670 19.56 29.71 17.39
N VAL A 671 19.79 30.67 18.32
CA VAL A 671 18.71 31.54 18.86
C VAL A 671 18.06 32.36 17.78
N GLU A 672 18.85 32.97 16.90
CA GLU A 672 18.34 33.75 15.76
C GLU A 672 17.51 32.90 14.83
N LYS A 673 17.98 31.68 14.49
CA LYS A 673 17.23 30.71 13.70
C LYS A 673 15.87 30.37 14.31
N PHE A 674 15.80 30.09 15.62
CA PHE A 674 14.53 29.79 16.27
C PHE A 674 13.57 30.98 16.27
N VAL A 675 14.08 32.22 16.42
CA VAL A 675 13.25 33.41 16.34
C VAL A 675 12.76 33.67 14.92
N LEU A 676 13.61 33.47 13.89
CA LEU A 676 13.21 33.53 12.48
C LEU A 676 12.15 32.48 12.11
N GLN A 677 12.28 31.27 12.64
CA GLN A 677 11.25 30.23 12.46
C GLN A 677 9.92 30.62 13.11
N LEU A 678 9.97 31.28 14.27
CA LEU A 678 8.78 31.79 14.90
C LEU A 678 8.16 32.94 14.09
N GLU A 679 8.97 33.87 13.59
CA GLU A 679 8.52 34.94 12.71
C GLU A 679 7.85 34.42 11.44
N ALA A 680 8.44 33.39 10.81
CA ALA A 680 7.85 32.72 9.64
C ALA A 680 6.45 32.16 9.93
N GLN A 681 6.21 31.60 11.15
CA GLN A 681 4.88 31.13 11.58
C GLN A 681 3.86 32.27 11.76
N LEU A 682 4.34 33.51 11.99
CA LEU A 682 3.52 34.68 12.22
C LEU A 682 3.32 35.54 10.95
N MET A 683 3.93 35.18 9.86
CA MET A 683 3.88 35.90 8.59
C MET A 683 2.44 36.09 8.07
N ASP A 684 1.60 35.07 8.21
CA ASP A 684 0.17 35.13 7.84
C ASP A 684 -0.64 36.14 8.69
N ARG A 685 -0.11 36.52 9.87
CA ARG A 685 -0.71 37.52 10.78
C ARG A 685 -0.06 38.89 10.67
N ASN A 686 0.88 39.07 9.71
CA ASN A 686 1.64 40.33 9.54
C ASN A 686 2.35 40.81 10.83
N VAL A 687 2.99 39.88 11.54
CA VAL A 687 3.76 40.19 12.75
C VAL A 687 5.23 39.90 12.50
N THR A 688 6.09 40.89 12.73
CA THR A 688 7.56 40.78 12.66
C THR A 688 8.18 40.83 14.05
N ILE A 689 9.32 40.13 14.23
CA ILE A 689 10.01 40.02 15.51
C ILE A 689 11.40 40.65 15.38
N GLU A 690 11.66 41.75 16.09
CA GLU A 690 12.99 42.35 16.19
C GLU A 690 13.67 41.89 17.49
N LEU A 691 14.73 41.07 17.35
CA LEU A 691 15.51 40.58 18.49
C LEU A 691 16.72 41.47 18.72
N SER A 692 16.83 42.08 19.92
CA SER A 692 18.03 42.82 20.29
C SER A 692 19.18 41.89 20.69
N LYS A 693 20.45 42.32 20.46
CA LYS A 693 21.64 41.55 20.85
C LYS A 693 21.65 41.12 22.34
N PRO A 694 21.33 41.99 23.30
CA PRO A 694 21.26 41.58 24.70
C PRO A 694 20.17 40.53 24.98
N ALA A 695 19.06 40.53 24.21
CA ALA A 695 18.01 39.52 24.33
C ALA A 695 18.47 38.19 23.76
N ALA A 696 19.20 38.21 22.64
CA ALA A 696 19.79 36.99 22.07
C ALA A 696 20.80 36.36 23.06
N GLU A 697 21.68 37.15 23.67
CA GLU A 697 22.62 36.67 24.66
C GLU A 697 21.92 36.12 25.92
N TRP A 698 20.89 36.77 26.39
CA TRP A 698 20.08 36.29 27.52
C TRP A 698 19.40 34.96 27.20
N LEU A 699 18.82 34.80 26.02
CA LEU A 699 18.22 33.55 25.56
C LEU A 699 19.27 32.44 25.44
N ALA A 700 20.44 32.75 24.91
CA ALA A 700 21.55 31.81 24.78
C ALA A 700 22.02 31.32 26.16
N ASP A 701 22.25 32.23 27.11
CA ASP A 701 22.72 31.90 28.47
C ASP A 701 21.69 31.09 29.27
N LYS A 702 20.39 31.37 29.12
CA LYS A 702 19.29 30.60 29.75
C LYS A 702 18.93 29.32 29.02
N GLY A 703 19.08 29.30 27.72
CA GLY A 703 18.68 28.20 26.85
C GLY A 703 19.77 27.16 26.58
N TYR A 704 20.98 27.38 27.06
CA TYR A 704 22.10 26.45 26.91
C TYR A 704 22.46 25.79 28.24
N ASP A 705 22.58 24.49 28.24
CA ASP A 705 23.08 23.67 29.35
C ASP A 705 24.24 22.79 28.88
N VAL A 706 25.31 22.74 29.67
CA VAL A 706 26.53 21.95 29.29
C VAL A 706 26.24 20.47 29.07
N LYS A 707 25.23 19.92 29.73
CA LYS A 707 24.82 18.51 29.60
C LYS A 707 23.75 18.26 28.54
N MET A 708 22.87 19.27 28.32
CA MET A 708 21.70 19.16 27.45
C MET A 708 21.86 19.92 26.13
N GLY A 709 22.98 20.65 25.96
CA GLY A 709 23.23 21.48 24.78
C GLY A 709 22.18 22.58 24.58
N ALA A 710 21.77 22.84 23.36
CA ALA A 710 20.75 23.78 23.00
C ALA A 710 19.30 23.24 23.15
N ARG A 711 19.09 22.02 23.66
CA ARG A 711 17.75 21.42 23.82
C ARG A 711 16.79 22.24 24.71
N PRO A 712 17.22 22.91 25.81
CA PRO A 712 16.34 23.75 26.61
C PRO A 712 15.89 25.05 25.90
N LEU A 713 16.60 25.50 24.87
CA LEU A 713 16.35 26.78 24.19
C LEU A 713 14.92 26.87 23.65
N GLY A 714 14.38 25.80 23.09
CA GLY A 714 13.00 25.75 22.60
C GLY A 714 11.98 26.02 23.71
N ARG A 715 12.22 25.50 24.94
CA ARG A 715 11.36 25.74 26.10
C ARG A 715 11.48 27.20 26.60
N VAL A 716 12.68 27.74 26.64
CA VAL A 716 12.91 29.12 27.05
C VAL A 716 12.21 30.07 26.08
N ILE A 717 12.30 29.89 24.81
CA ILE A 717 11.56 30.64 23.78
C ILE A 717 10.04 30.48 23.96
N GLN A 718 9.57 29.27 24.24
CA GLN A 718 8.14 29.03 24.48
C GLN A 718 7.62 29.77 25.70
N GLU A 719 8.36 29.79 26.81
CA GLU A 719 7.93 30.42 28.04
C GLU A 719 8.01 31.94 27.98
N HIS A 720 9.11 32.45 27.44
CA HIS A 720 9.41 33.91 27.54
C HIS A 720 9.01 34.67 26.27
N ILE A 721 8.80 34.05 25.14
CA ILE A 721 8.36 34.72 23.90
C ILE A 721 6.98 34.23 23.47
N LYS A 722 6.80 32.91 23.23
CA LYS A 722 5.55 32.41 22.62
C LYS A 722 4.33 32.59 23.52
N LYS A 723 4.42 32.35 24.83
CA LYS A 723 3.30 32.50 25.74
C LYS A 723 2.82 33.96 25.86
N PRO A 724 3.70 34.96 26.16
CA PRO A 724 3.26 36.35 26.18
C PRO A 724 2.76 36.87 24.83
N LEU A 725 3.39 36.39 23.73
CA LEU A 725 3.01 36.76 22.38
C LEU A 725 1.62 36.22 22.01
N ALA A 726 1.25 35.05 22.48
CA ALA A 726 -0.06 34.45 22.19
C ALA A 726 -1.23 35.31 22.76
N GLU A 727 -1.07 35.88 23.96
CA GLU A 727 -2.08 36.75 24.52
C GLU A 727 -2.21 38.07 23.74
N GLU A 728 -1.09 38.66 23.32
CA GLU A 728 -1.08 39.87 22.50
C GLU A 728 -1.65 39.63 21.07
N LEU A 729 -1.45 38.46 20.52
CA LEU A 729 -1.99 38.06 19.21
C LEU A 729 -3.50 37.78 19.25
N LEU A 730 -4.01 37.25 20.36
CA LEU A 730 -5.42 36.90 20.49
C LEU A 730 -6.28 38.06 20.98
N PHE A 731 -5.78 38.81 21.97
CA PHE A 731 -6.57 39.80 22.71
C PHE A 731 -5.92 41.18 22.79
N GLY A 732 -4.66 41.31 22.38
CA GLY A 732 -3.86 42.51 22.51
C GLY A 732 -3.66 43.33 21.25
N LYS A 733 -2.59 44.09 21.21
CA LYS A 733 -2.26 45.06 20.16
C LYS A 733 -1.87 44.43 18.83
N LEU A 734 -1.47 43.15 18.83
CA LEU A 734 -1.02 42.42 17.66
C LEU A 734 -2.15 41.66 16.92
N ALA A 735 -3.39 41.80 17.35
CA ALA A 735 -4.54 41.17 16.70
C ALA A 735 -4.72 41.57 15.21
N LYS A 736 -4.18 42.73 14.80
CA LYS A 736 -4.19 43.26 13.42
C LYS A 736 -2.81 43.33 12.78
N GLY A 737 -1.82 42.61 13.34
CA GLY A 737 -0.42 42.66 12.93
C GLY A 737 0.37 43.74 13.71
N GLY A 738 1.68 43.81 13.51
CA GLY A 738 2.57 44.77 14.14
C GLY A 738 4.00 44.28 14.29
N VAL A 739 4.80 45.01 15.07
CA VAL A 739 6.22 44.69 15.34
C VAL A 739 6.39 44.37 16.81
N VAL A 740 7.08 43.27 17.11
CA VAL A 740 7.44 42.86 18.48
C VAL A 740 8.92 43.06 18.68
N LYS A 741 9.29 43.99 19.57
CA LYS A 741 10.68 44.22 19.98
C LYS A 741 10.99 43.41 21.24
N VAL A 742 11.93 42.48 21.08
CA VAL A 742 12.39 41.67 22.21
C VAL A 742 13.68 42.25 22.77
N GLY A 743 13.63 42.76 23.97
CA GLY A 743 14.75 43.38 24.67
C GLY A 743 14.94 42.84 26.09
N VAL A 744 15.93 43.32 26.81
CA VAL A 744 16.18 43.01 28.23
C VAL A 744 16.00 44.27 29.08
N LYS A 745 15.15 44.20 30.12
CA LYS A 745 14.98 45.22 31.13
C LYS A 745 15.17 44.58 32.52
N LYS A 746 16.03 45.17 33.35
CA LYS A 746 16.33 44.67 34.71
C LYS A 746 16.74 43.20 34.81
N GLY A 747 17.41 42.66 33.77
CA GLY A 747 17.86 41.27 33.75
C GLY A 747 16.80 40.24 33.31
N GLU A 748 15.60 40.68 32.94
CA GLU A 748 14.52 39.82 32.41
C GLU A 748 14.17 40.21 30.98
N LEU A 749 13.66 39.24 30.22
CA LEU A 749 13.22 39.44 28.84
C LEU A 749 11.95 40.30 28.85
N HIS A 750 11.91 41.33 28.01
CA HIS A 750 10.78 42.25 27.90
C HIS A 750 10.33 42.37 26.46
N LEU A 751 9.04 42.13 26.22
CA LEU A 751 8.43 42.26 24.91
C LEU A 751 7.71 43.62 24.82
N GLU A 752 8.06 44.41 23.82
CA GLU A 752 7.39 45.65 23.49
C GLU A 752 6.63 45.46 22.16
N THR A 753 5.31 45.56 22.26
CA THR A 753 4.43 45.37 21.10
C THR A 753 4.04 46.73 20.51
N LEU A 754 4.36 46.94 19.25
CA LEU A 754 4.02 48.12 18.47
C LEU A 754 2.91 47.76 17.48
N ALA A 755 1.84 48.52 17.47
CA ALA A 755 0.79 48.40 16.47
C ALA A 755 1.34 48.73 15.06
N PRO A 756 0.78 48.16 13.96
CA PRO A 756 1.22 48.48 12.61
C PRO A 756 1.14 50.01 12.41
N GLU A 757 2.24 50.62 11.94
CA GLU A 757 2.18 52.02 11.51
C GLU A 757 1.17 52.10 10.38
N GLN A 758 0.09 52.84 10.58
CA GLN A 758 -0.79 53.25 9.49
C GLN A 758 0.07 54.01 8.48
N PRO A 759 0.06 53.66 7.18
CA PRO A 759 0.75 54.50 6.22
C PRO A 759 0.17 55.88 6.31
N ARG A 760 0.95 56.86 6.75
CA ARG A 760 0.60 58.26 6.66
C ARG A 760 0.42 58.55 5.17
N LEU A 761 -0.83 58.66 4.73
CA LEU A 761 -1.17 59.27 3.47
C LEU A 761 -0.55 60.67 3.48
N SER A 762 0.59 60.83 2.83
CA SER A 762 1.16 62.14 2.58
C SER A 762 0.22 62.84 1.62
N ASP A 763 -0.54 63.77 2.17
CA ASP A 763 -1.32 64.77 1.46
C ASP A 763 -0.35 65.69 0.71
N LYS A 764 0.22 65.24 -0.42
CA LYS A 764 0.81 66.09 -1.47
C LYS A 764 0.75 65.30 -2.78
N GLY A 765 -0.15 65.80 -3.64
CA GLY A 765 -0.26 65.32 -5.01
C GLY A 765 1.04 65.48 -5.78
N ASP A 766 1.62 64.33 -6.12
CA ASP A 766 2.52 64.22 -7.26
C ASP A 766 2.15 62.95 -8.05
N LYS A 767 1.69 63.17 -9.27
CA LYS A 767 1.37 62.12 -10.25
C LYS A 767 2.65 61.31 -10.53
N PRO A 768 2.56 59.97 -10.56
CA PRO A 768 3.68 59.17 -11.00
C PRO A 768 3.99 59.43 -12.50
N PRO A 769 5.28 59.42 -12.93
CA PRO A 769 5.63 59.56 -14.31
C PRO A 769 5.19 58.30 -15.08
N LEU A 770 4.57 58.54 -16.23
CA LEU A 770 4.28 57.52 -17.25
C LEU A 770 5.57 56.85 -17.73
N LEU A 771 5.73 55.56 -17.44
CA LEU A 771 6.71 54.72 -18.12
C LEU A 771 6.21 54.48 -19.55
N THR A 772 6.87 55.12 -20.49
CA THR A 772 6.79 54.78 -21.92
C THR A 772 7.51 53.45 -22.13
N ALA A 773 6.80 52.53 -22.80
CA ALA A 773 7.38 51.32 -23.37
C ALA A 773 8.38 51.68 -24.49
N ASP A 774 9.55 51.05 -24.45
CA ASP A 774 10.38 50.65 -25.60
C ASP A 774 10.85 49.21 -25.33
#